data_0ec73df122705c30b4f280279e08a31a
#
_entry.id   0ec73df122705c30b4f280279e08a31a
#
_cell.length_a   1.000
_cell.length_b   1.000
_cell.length_c   1.000
_cell.angle_alpha   90.00
_cell.angle_beta   90.00
_cell.angle_gamma   90.00
#
_symmetry.space_group_name_H-M   'P 1'
#
loop_
_entity.id
_entity.type
_entity.pdbx_description
1 polymer ?
#
loop_
_entity_poly.entity_id
_entity_poly.type
_entity_poly.pdbx_seq_one_letter_code
_entity_poly.pdbx_strand_id
1 'polypeptide(L)'
;MDILQQDIMYLTGVGPHRKEILKKELGISTYSDLLEYYPYKYVDRTKVYLISELGANMPYVQIKGHILSFEEFDMGRRKKRIVAHFTDGHGVCDLVWFNGSQYIYKNYFIEKEYVIFGKPSIYNQRFQFTHPDIDDASELQLNNMGMQPFYNTTEKMKKAGITSHTIEKLTKTLIEKLVEPLPETLPNFITQRLHLISRNDALRKIHYPVSIDDTQRAQVRLKFEELFYVQLNILRYASDQRRKYRGYYFKTIGKQFNWFYTHNLPFELTNAQKRVIKEIRADMGSGKQMNRLLQGDGGSGKTLVALMSMLIAVDNGFQTCLMAPTEILAEQHLQTLKEFLHGMNLRIELLTGIVKGKKRKEVTDGLIDGSIHIVVGTHAIIEDKIQFNNLGLAVIDEQHRFGVAQRAKLWKKNENPPHILVMTATPIPRTLAMTIYGDLDVSVIDELPPGRKPIQTIHKFDTQTTSLYDGIRKQINLGRQVYIVFPLIKESEKIDLKNLESGYEALKEVFPEFKMSKIHGQMKDKEKEAEMKLFVEGQTQILVATTVIEVGVNVPNASVMVILDAQRFGLSQLHQLRGRVGRGAEQSFCILVTNHKLTTETRRRIDIMCNTNDGFEIAEADLKLRGPGDLEGTQQSGIAFDLKIADIARDGQLVQLARDEAKKIIDNDPTCSKSEYNLLWNRLKELRNANINWGAIS
;
A
#
# COMPACT_ATOMS: atom_id res chain seq x y z
N MET A 1 6.20 29.98 -26.91
CA MET A 1 5.49 28.72 -26.61
C MET A 1 6.51 27.78 -26.00
N ASP A 2 6.19 27.18 -24.88
CA ASP A 2 7.08 26.17 -24.28
C ASP A 2 7.21 25.00 -25.24
N ILE A 3 8.41 24.72 -25.73
CA ILE A 3 8.70 23.64 -26.69
C ILE A 3 8.23 22.27 -26.14
N LEU A 4 8.19 22.10 -24.83
CA LEU A 4 7.76 20.86 -24.17
C LEU A 4 6.26 20.60 -24.33
N GLN A 5 5.44 21.65 -24.53
CA GLN A 5 3.99 21.55 -24.75
C GLN A 5 3.65 21.32 -26.23
N GLN A 6 4.66 21.21 -27.11
CA GLN A 6 4.44 20.94 -28.52
C GLN A 6 3.89 19.52 -28.70
N ASP A 7 2.93 19.38 -29.62
CA ASP A 7 2.31 18.10 -29.96
C ASP A 7 3.35 17.12 -30.52
N ILE A 8 3.30 15.85 -30.08
CA ILE A 8 4.22 14.79 -30.45
C ILE A 8 4.26 14.51 -31.97
N MET A 9 3.19 14.87 -32.68
CA MET A 9 3.08 14.71 -34.15
C MET A 9 4.20 15.45 -34.91
N TYR A 10 4.73 16.54 -34.34
CA TYR A 10 5.80 17.34 -34.95
C TYR A 10 7.20 16.80 -34.68
N LEU A 11 7.30 15.66 -34.02
CA LEU A 11 8.58 14.97 -33.84
C LEU A 11 8.86 14.07 -35.06
N THR A 12 10.06 14.18 -35.62
CA THR A 12 10.51 13.33 -36.73
C THR A 12 10.35 11.86 -36.37
N GLY A 13 9.63 11.11 -37.21
CA GLY A 13 9.32 9.70 -36.98
C GLY A 13 7.96 9.46 -36.33
N VAL A 14 7.18 10.51 -35.94
CA VAL A 14 5.82 10.39 -35.44
C VAL A 14 4.85 11.01 -36.47
N GLY A 15 4.16 10.15 -37.20
CA GLY A 15 3.04 10.60 -38.05
C GLY A 15 1.69 10.52 -37.31
N PRO A 16 0.58 10.96 -37.96
CA PRO A 16 -0.74 10.95 -37.33
C PRO A 16 -1.16 9.59 -36.76
N HIS A 17 -0.87 8.51 -37.45
CA HIS A 17 -1.20 7.15 -37.02
C HIS A 17 -0.43 6.73 -35.74
N ARG A 18 0.87 7.01 -35.69
CA ARG A 18 1.68 6.72 -34.50
C ARG A 18 1.30 7.57 -33.31
N LYS A 19 0.95 8.86 -33.53
CA LYS A 19 0.43 9.75 -32.50
C LYS A 19 -0.81 9.16 -31.82
N GLU A 20 -1.80 8.72 -32.60
CA GLU A 20 -3.03 8.15 -32.05
C GLU A 20 -2.77 6.91 -31.18
N ILE A 21 -1.86 6.05 -31.62
CA ILE A 21 -1.48 4.86 -30.85
C ILE A 21 -0.73 5.24 -29.56
N LEU A 22 0.25 6.15 -29.64
CA LEU A 22 1.00 6.62 -28.46
C LEU A 22 0.08 7.28 -27.44
N LYS A 23 -0.87 8.11 -27.91
CA LYS A 23 -1.87 8.73 -27.05
C LYS A 23 -2.81 7.72 -26.38
N LYS A 24 -3.32 6.75 -27.16
CA LYS A 24 -4.30 5.77 -26.65
C LYS A 24 -3.69 4.72 -25.72
N GLU A 25 -2.47 4.25 -26.03
CA GLU A 25 -1.85 3.14 -25.31
C GLU A 25 -0.92 3.60 -24.17
N LEU A 26 -0.33 4.80 -24.28
CA LEU A 26 0.63 5.33 -23.30
C LEU A 26 0.28 6.72 -22.76
N GLY A 27 -0.77 7.37 -23.25
CA GLY A 27 -1.12 8.73 -22.83
C GLY A 27 -0.18 9.82 -23.39
N ILE A 28 0.76 9.49 -24.30
CA ILE A 28 1.76 10.41 -24.82
C ILE A 28 1.14 11.28 -25.92
N SER A 29 1.05 12.58 -25.67
CA SER A 29 0.49 13.57 -26.61
C SER A 29 1.45 14.73 -26.91
N THR A 30 2.38 15.03 -26.00
CA THR A 30 3.30 16.17 -26.07
C THR A 30 4.76 15.69 -25.95
N TYR A 31 5.70 16.60 -26.24
CA TYR A 31 7.13 16.35 -26.02
C TYR A 31 7.43 16.11 -24.53
N SER A 32 6.75 16.81 -23.62
CA SER A 32 6.88 16.57 -22.17
C SER A 32 6.49 15.15 -21.81
N ASP A 33 5.36 14.65 -22.35
CA ASP A 33 4.89 13.30 -22.05
C ASP A 33 5.90 12.24 -22.49
N LEU A 34 6.54 12.43 -23.64
CA LEU A 34 7.58 11.50 -24.11
C LEU A 34 8.84 11.54 -23.24
N LEU A 35 9.31 12.73 -22.81
CA LEU A 35 10.45 12.86 -21.90
C LEU A 35 10.18 12.30 -20.50
N GLU A 36 8.92 12.31 -20.07
CA GLU A 36 8.51 11.78 -18.78
C GLU A 36 8.03 10.32 -18.89
N TYR A 37 8.19 9.68 -20.04
CA TYR A 37 7.99 8.24 -20.22
C TYR A 37 9.29 7.49 -20.00
N TYR A 38 9.52 7.06 -18.77
CA TYR A 38 10.81 6.53 -18.32
C TYR A 38 11.01 5.06 -18.68
N PRO A 39 12.27 4.64 -18.93
CA PRO A 39 12.62 3.23 -19.13
C PRO A 39 12.35 2.42 -17.84
N TYR A 40 11.85 1.20 -18.00
CA TYR A 40 11.61 0.31 -16.84
C TYR A 40 12.85 -0.53 -16.47
N LYS A 41 13.80 -0.69 -17.38
CA LYS A 41 15.09 -1.35 -17.13
C LYS A 41 16.17 -0.86 -18.08
N TYR A 42 17.41 -1.14 -17.72
CA TYR A 42 18.59 -0.89 -18.53
C TYR A 42 19.37 -2.18 -18.72
N VAL A 43 20.01 -2.30 -19.84
CA VAL A 43 20.92 -3.41 -20.14
C VAL A 43 22.27 -2.84 -20.50
N ASP A 44 23.29 -3.33 -19.82
CA ASP A 44 24.68 -2.92 -20.04
C ASP A 44 25.18 -3.47 -21.38
N ARG A 45 25.49 -2.59 -22.30
CA ARG A 45 26.13 -2.90 -23.59
C ARG A 45 27.64 -2.54 -23.64
N THR A 46 28.24 -2.25 -22.49
CA THR A 46 29.69 -1.93 -22.48
C THR A 46 30.56 -3.16 -22.60
N LYS A 47 30.06 -4.34 -22.21
CA LYS A 47 30.80 -5.59 -22.24
C LYS A 47 30.40 -6.45 -23.44
N VAL A 48 31.39 -6.79 -24.29
CA VAL A 48 31.27 -7.82 -25.31
C VAL A 48 31.74 -9.13 -24.69
N TYR A 49 30.90 -10.15 -24.73
CA TYR A 49 31.21 -11.49 -24.23
C TYR A 49 31.68 -12.38 -25.34
N LEU A 50 32.49 -13.36 -24.98
CA LEU A 50 32.82 -14.48 -25.90
C LEU A 50 31.73 -15.55 -25.78
N ILE A 51 31.52 -16.32 -26.90
CA ILE A 51 30.56 -17.43 -26.89
C ILE A 51 30.95 -18.48 -25.85
N SER A 52 32.24 -18.66 -25.61
CA SER A 52 32.80 -19.55 -24.59
C SER A 52 32.48 -19.12 -23.14
N GLU A 53 32.17 -17.84 -22.91
CA GLU A 53 31.81 -17.30 -21.59
C GLU A 53 30.31 -17.41 -21.27
N LEU A 54 29.50 -17.90 -22.23
CA LEU A 54 28.06 -17.97 -22.07
C LEU A 54 27.63 -19.01 -21.00
N GLY A 55 26.63 -18.65 -20.21
CA GLY A 55 26.01 -19.52 -19.21
C GLY A 55 24.49 -19.59 -19.40
N ALA A 56 23.87 -20.67 -18.93
CA ALA A 56 22.44 -20.95 -19.12
C ALA A 56 21.49 -19.90 -18.53
N ASN A 57 21.91 -19.17 -17.48
CA ASN A 57 21.09 -18.18 -16.76
C ASN A 57 21.60 -16.74 -16.93
N MET A 58 22.39 -16.48 -17.96
CA MET A 58 22.87 -15.11 -18.20
C MET A 58 21.73 -14.16 -18.58
N PRO A 59 21.85 -12.87 -18.22
CA PRO A 59 20.96 -11.83 -18.72
C PRO A 59 21.19 -11.61 -20.23
N TYR A 60 20.68 -10.52 -20.78
CA TYR A 60 21.01 -10.11 -22.14
C TYR A 60 22.53 -9.86 -22.27
N VAL A 61 23.13 -10.40 -23.27
CA VAL A 61 24.57 -10.29 -23.56
C VAL A 61 24.81 -9.80 -24.99
N GLN A 62 25.97 -9.21 -25.18
CA GLN A 62 26.44 -8.73 -26.48
C GLN A 62 27.64 -9.56 -26.94
N ILE A 63 27.62 -10.02 -28.20
CA ILE A 63 28.70 -10.82 -28.80
C ILE A 63 29.05 -10.21 -30.14
N LYS A 64 30.33 -10.05 -30.41
CA LYS A 64 30.85 -9.60 -31.70
C LYS A 64 31.35 -10.81 -32.51
N GLY A 65 31.00 -10.89 -33.79
CA GLY A 65 31.40 -12.00 -34.64
C GLY A 65 30.81 -11.89 -36.06
N HIS A 66 30.75 -13.00 -36.77
CA HIS A 66 30.22 -13.07 -38.12
C HIS A 66 29.31 -14.30 -38.32
N ILE A 67 28.46 -14.24 -39.33
CA ILE A 67 27.57 -15.33 -39.71
C ILE A 67 28.33 -16.29 -40.62
N LEU A 68 28.32 -17.58 -40.28
CA LEU A 68 28.96 -18.65 -41.10
C LEU A 68 28.03 -19.16 -42.18
N SER A 69 26.77 -19.42 -41.84
CA SER A 69 25.80 -20.00 -42.75
C SER A 69 24.38 -19.76 -42.27
N PHE A 70 23.42 -19.95 -43.16
CA PHE A 70 21.98 -19.93 -42.85
C PHE A 70 21.36 -21.28 -43.13
N GLU A 71 20.43 -21.73 -42.29
CA GLU A 71 19.57 -22.86 -42.51
C GLU A 71 18.09 -22.44 -42.40
N GLU A 72 17.26 -23.01 -43.28
CA GLU A 72 15.82 -22.74 -43.26
C GLU A 72 15.04 -24.02 -43.04
N PHE A 73 14.14 -24.00 -42.02
CA PHE A 73 13.27 -25.12 -41.70
C PHE A 73 11.82 -24.75 -41.99
N ASP A 74 11.12 -25.55 -42.76
CA ASP A 74 9.69 -25.41 -43.00
C ASP A 74 8.90 -25.98 -41.78
N MET A 75 8.14 -25.11 -41.09
CA MET A 75 7.34 -25.49 -39.92
C MET A 75 5.87 -25.76 -40.27
N GLY A 76 5.54 -25.81 -41.58
CA GLY A 76 4.17 -25.97 -42.08
C GLY A 76 3.31 -24.69 -41.91
N ARG A 77 2.13 -24.66 -42.61
CA ARG A 77 1.19 -23.52 -42.60
C ARG A 77 1.84 -22.17 -42.95
N ARG A 78 2.79 -22.12 -43.90
CA ARG A 78 3.55 -20.93 -44.33
C ARG A 78 4.45 -20.30 -43.25
N LYS A 79 4.81 -21.05 -42.21
CA LYS A 79 5.76 -20.59 -41.18
C LYS A 79 7.12 -21.20 -41.43
N LYS A 80 8.16 -20.34 -41.50
CA LYS A 80 9.55 -20.74 -41.69
C LYS A 80 10.36 -20.37 -40.43
N ARG A 81 11.22 -21.27 -39.98
CA ARG A 81 12.24 -21.02 -38.96
C ARG A 81 13.57 -20.87 -39.68
N ILE A 82 14.24 -19.74 -39.44
CA ILE A 82 15.59 -19.50 -39.99
C ILE A 82 16.56 -19.59 -38.83
N VAL A 83 17.68 -20.26 -39.07
CA VAL A 83 18.78 -20.37 -38.13
C VAL A 83 20.03 -19.86 -38.84
N ALA A 84 20.71 -18.87 -38.29
CA ALA A 84 22.03 -18.45 -38.69
C ALA A 84 23.06 -18.96 -37.69
N HIS A 85 24.07 -19.64 -38.17
CA HIS A 85 25.21 -20.06 -37.35
C HIS A 85 26.19 -18.89 -37.24
N PHE A 86 26.40 -18.44 -35.98
CA PHE A 86 27.22 -17.25 -35.68
C PHE A 86 28.42 -17.62 -34.84
N THR A 87 29.60 -17.06 -35.19
CA THR A 87 30.85 -17.34 -34.50
C THR A 87 31.60 -16.06 -34.15
N ASP A 88 32.28 -16.09 -33.00
CA ASP A 88 33.27 -15.10 -32.57
C ASP A 88 34.72 -15.58 -32.77
N GLY A 89 34.90 -16.73 -33.42
CA GLY A 89 36.20 -17.40 -33.58
C GLY A 89 36.59 -18.32 -32.42
N HIS A 90 35.90 -18.25 -31.28
CA HIS A 90 36.13 -19.09 -30.09
C HIS A 90 34.99 -20.06 -29.80
N GLY A 91 33.83 -19.88 -30.44
CA GLY A 91 32.67 -20.74 -30.32
C GLY A 91 31.66 -20.52 -31.43
N VAL A 92 30.56 -21.29 -31.40
CA VAL A 92 29.45 -21.14 -32.36
C VAL A 92 28.13 -21.12 -31.55
N CYS A 93 27.24 -20.18 -31.88
CA CYS A 93 25.89 -20.11 -31.39
C CYS A 93 24.89 -19.94 -32.54
N ASP A 94 23.61 -20.20 -32.26
CA ASP A 94 22.54 -20.15 -33.23
C ASP A 94 21.70 -18.88 -33.06
N LEU A 95 21.47 -18.13 -34.14
CA LEU A 95 20.54 -17.00 -34.18
C LEU A 95 19.26 -17.50 -34.86
N VAL A 96 18.14 -17.41 -34.15
CA VAL A 96 16.87 -18.05 -34.56
C VAL A 96 15.79 -17.03 -34.80
N TRP A 97 15.14 -17.09 -35.96
CA TRP A 97 13.93 -16.29 -36.25
C TRP A 97 12.76 -17.17 -36.66
N PHE A 98 11.60 -16.81 -36.20
CA PHE A 98 10.35 -17.42 -36.60
C PHE A 98 9.59 -16.41 -37.46
N ASN A 99 9.59 -16.62 -38.81
CA ASN A 99 9.08 -15.74 -39.86
C ASN A 99 10.08 -14.63 -40.28
N GLY A 100 9.86 -14.04 -41.46
CA GLY A 100 10.63 -12.90 -41.95
C GLY A 100 11.84 -13.28 -42.82
N SER A 101 11.82 -14.44 -43.49
CA SER A 101 12.96 -14.93 -44.32
C SER A 101 13.50 -13.91 -45.33
N GLN A 102 12.61 -13.21 -46.04
CA GLN A 102 13.04 -12.21 -47.03
C GLN A 102 13.78 -11.02 -46.38
N TYR A 103 13.40 -10.60 -45.18
CA TYR A 103 14.07 -9.52 -44.46
C TYR A 103 15.46 -9.94 -43.99
N ILE A 104 15.61 -11.16 -43.49
CA ILE A 104 16.86 -11.67 -42.91
C ILE A 104 17.91 -11.80 -43.99
N TYR A 105 17.62 -12.47 -45.12
CA TYR A 105 18.54 -12.63 -46.23
C TYR A 105 18.87 -11.33 -46.96
N LYS A 106 17.99 -10.32 -46.88
CA LYS A 106 18.25 -9.01 -47.48
C LYS A 106 19.20 -8.15 -46.66
N ASN A 107 19.20 -8.31 -45.33
CA ASN A 107 19.90 -7.40 -44.41
C ASN A 107 21.15 -8.00 -43.75
N TYR A 108 21.29 -9.33 -43.74
CA TYR A 108 22.44 -9.98 -43.08
C TYR A 108 23.22 -10.84 -44.07
N PHE A 109 24.54 -10.62 -44.11
CA PHE A 109 25.44 -11.25 -45.05
C PHE A 109 26.45 -12.14 -44.33
N ILE A 110 26.87 -13.24 -44.99
CA ILE A 110 27.92 -14.15 -44.51
C ILE A 110 29.25 -13.38 -44.49
N GLU A 111 30.10 -13.69 -43.50
CA GLU A 111 31.44 -13.12 -43.31
C GLU A 111 31.48 -11.63 -42.95
N LYS A 112 30.37 -10.92 -42.97
CA LYS A 112 30.30 -9.56 -42.47
C LYS A 112 30.29 -9.56 -40.95
N GLU A 113 31.03 -8.62 -40.34
CA GLU A 113 31.15 -8.50 -38.89
C GLU A 113 29.93 -7.80 -38.30
N TYR A 114 29.31 -8.47 -37.34
CA TYR A 114 28.12 -8.00 -36.63
C TYR A 114 28.32 -8.03 -35.13
N VAL A 115 27.56 -7.22 -34.44
CA VAL A 115 27.37 -7.33 -33.00
C VAL A 115 25.94 -7.78 -32.76
N ILE A 116 25.79 -8.96 -32.17
CA ILE A 116 24.48 -9.49 -31.77
C ILE A 116 24.21 -9.14 -30.32
N PHE A 117 22.95 -8.85 -30.01
CA PHE A 117 22.48 -8.60 -28.65
C PHE A 117 21.21 -9.38 -28.39
N GLY A 118 21.21 -10.17 -27.31
CA GLY A 118 20.04 -10.99 -26.94
C GLY A 118 20.23 -11.75 -25.64
N LYS A 119 19.19 -12.46 -25.25
CA LYS A 119 19.26 -13.36 -24.10
C LYS A 119 19.63 -14.75 -24.58
N PRO A 120 20.76 -15.34 -24.10
CA PRO A 120 21.15 -16.69 -24.47
C PRO A 120 20.18 -17.71 -23.87
N SER A 121 19.86 -18.75 -24.61
CA SER A 121 19.16 -19.94 -24.18
C SER A 121 19.85 -21.18 -24.72
N ILE A 122 19.64 -22.33 -24.11
CA ILE A 122 20.25 -23.58 -24.56
C ILE A 122 19.18 -24.42 -25.25
N TYR A 123 19.49 -24.84 -26.50
CA TYR A 123 18.69 -25.78 -27.25
C TYR A 123 19.60 -26.80 -27.95
N ASN A 124 19.30 -28.08 -27.81
CA ASN A 124 20.14 -29.16 -28.36
C ASN A 124 21.62 -29.01 -28.05
N GLN A 125 21.97 -28.68 -26.79
CA GLN A 125 23.35 -28.49 -26.29
C GLN A 125 24.13 -27.32 -26.94
N ARG A 126 23.46 -26.44 -27.68
CA ARG A 126 24.03 -25.21 -28.22
C ARG A 126 23.36 -23.98 -27.65
N PHE A 127 24.13 -22.91 -27.53
CA PHE A 127 23.54 -21.60 -27.20
C PHE A 127 22.80 -21.07 -28.42
N GLN A 128 21.58 -20.57 -28.20
CA GLN A 128 20.77 -19.90 -29.20
C GLN A 128 20.27 -18.57 -28.73
N PHE A 129 20.09 -17.63 -29.65
CA PHE A 129 19.49 -16.33 -29.48
C PHE A 129 18.24 -16.25 -30.35
N THR A 130 17.09 -16.08 -29.72
CA THR A 130 15.80 -15.99 -30.43
C THR A 130 15.48 -14.53 -30.72
N HIS A 131 15.31 -14.18 -31.97
CA HIS A 131 15.09 -12.81 -32.44
C HIS A 131 16.09 -11.80 -31.83
N PRO A 132 17.42 -12.05 -31.98
CA PRO A 132 18.42 -11.11 -31.48
C PRO A 132 18.35 -9.78 -32.24
N ASP A 133 18.73 -8.68 -31.57
CA ASP A 133 19.09 -7.45 -32.25
C ASP A 133 20.47 -7.66 -32.89
N ILE A 134 20.64 -7.24 -34.13
CA ILE A 134 21.90 -7.36 -34.88
C ILE A 134 22.25 -5.99 -35.46
N ASP A 135 23.39 -5.49 -35.05
CA ASP A 135 23.94 -4.22 -35.50
C ASP A 135 25.20 -4.50 -36.34
N ASP A 136 25.43 -3.69 -37.37
CA ASP A 136 26.66 -3.73 -38.16
C ASP A 136 27.84 -3.25 -37.30
N ALA A 137 28.88 -4.08 -37.17
CA ALA A 137 30.02 -3.74 -36.33
C ALA A 137 30.78 -2.49 -36.80
N SER A 138 30.70 -2.15 -38.11
CA SER A 138 31.33 -0.95 -38.69
C SER A 138 30.54 0.33 -38.38
N GLU A 139 29.23 0.23 -38.15
CA GLU A 139 28.37 1.37 -37.80
C GLU A 139 28.29 1.61 -36.29
N LEU A 140 28.77 0.67 -35.50
CA LEU A 140 28.88 0.79 -34.05
C LEU A 140 30.03 1.74 -33.68
N GLN A 141 29.75 3.04 -33.75
CA GLN A 141 30.64 4.03 -33.15
C GLN A 141 30.70 3.79 -31.64
N LEU A 142 31.88 3.93 -31.06
CA LEU A 142 32.19 3.83 -29.62
C LEU A 142 31.24 4.61 -28.71
N ASN A 143 30.45 5.52 -29.27
CA ASN A 143 29.44 6.33 -28.56
C ASN A 143 28.13 5.60 -28.17
N ASN A 144 27.95 4.37 -28.65
CA ASN A 144 26.75 3.55 -28.32
C ASN A 144 27.00 2.49 -27.23
N MET A 145 28.21 2.44 -26.67
CA MET A 145 28.57 1.51 -25.60
C MET A 145 28.14 2.04 -24.23
N GLY A 146 26.84 2.20 -24.03
CA GLY A 146 26.26 2.65 -22.77
C GLY A 146 25.20 1.67 -22.26
N MET A 147 24.49 2.11 -21.25
CA MET A 147 23.32 1.41 -20.72
C MET A 147 22.12 1.60 -21.64
N GLN A 148 21.69 0.56 -22.36
CA GLN A 148 20.52 0.66 -23.24
C GLN A 148 19.23 0.68 -22.46
N PRO A 149 18.38 1.70 -22.65
CA PRO A 149 17.08 1.80 -22.00
C PRO A 149 16.04 0.88 -22.68
N PHE A 150 15.17 0.27 -21.88
CA PHE A 150 14.02 -0.51 -22.34
C PHE A 150 12.72 0.13 -21.86
N TYR A 151 11.80 0.35 -22.82
CA TYR A 151 10.50 0.97 -22.59
C TYR A 151 9.38 -0.07 -22.68
N ASN A 152 8.35 0.09 -21.84
CA ASN A 152 7.17 -0.74 -21.92
C ASN A 152 6.41 -0.50 -23.23
N THR A 153 5.91 -1.57 -23.83
CA THR A 153 5.11 -1.52 -25.07
C THR A 153 3.97 -2.53 -25.01
N THR A 154 2.82 -2.16 -25.55
CA THR A 154 1.67 -3.07 -25.65
C THR A 154 1.75 -3.92 -26.90
N GLU A 155 1.00 -5.03 -26.94
CA GLU A 155 0.90 -5.89 -28.13
C GLU A 155 0.35 -5.12 -29.36
N LYS A 156 -0.54 -4.14 -29.15
CA LYS A 156 -1.04 -3.30 -30.23
C LYS A 156 0.02 -2.38 -30.80
N MET A 157 0.89 -1.83 -29.95
CA MET A 157 2.02 -1.01 -30.36
C MET A 157 3.02 -1.83 -31.19
N LYS A 158 3.36 -3.03 -30.73
CA LYS A 158 4.26 -3.94 -31.47
C LYS A 158 3.71 -4.27 -32.85
N LYS A 159 2.40 -4.55 -32.98
CA LYS A 159 1.74 -4.80 -34.28
C LYS A 159 1.79 -3.59 -35.21
N ALA A 160 1.83 -2.38 -34.65
CA ALA A 160 1.96 -1.12 -35.41
C ALA A 160 3.42 -0.70 -35.66
N GLY A 161 4.40 -1.55 -35.33
CA GLY A 161 5.83 -1.28 -35.50
C GLY A 161 6.39 -0.28 -34.49
N ILE A 162 5.71 -0.08 -33.34
CA ILE A 162 6.20 0.75 -32.24
C ILE A 162 6.76 -0.19 -31.15
N THR A 163 8.06 -0.39 -31.19
CA THR A 163 8.82 -1.21 -30.23
C THR A 163 9.54 -0.32 -29.21
N SER A 164 10.15 -0.93 -28.18
CA SER A 164 11.04 -0.22 -27.24
C SER A 164 12.12 0.58 -27.97
N HIS A 165 12.74 0.00 -29.01
CA HIS A 165 13.74 0.67 -29.82
C HIS A 165 13.18 1.85 -30.64
N THR A 166 11.91 1.78 -31.05
CA THR A 166 11.24 2.92 -31.69
C THR A 166 11.09 4.08 -30.71
N ILE A 167 10.69 3.81 -29.46
CA ILE A 167 10.56 4.84 -28.41
C ILE A 167 11.94 5.43 -28.09
N GLU A 168 12.96 4.60 -27.96
CA GLU A 168 14.34 5.02 -27.76
C GLU A 168 14.79 6.01 -28.85
N LYS A 169 14.57 5.69 -30.14
CA LYS A 169 14.90 6.59 -31.27
C LYS A 169 14.12 7.92 -31.17
N LEU A 170 12.84 7.88 -30.82
CA LEU A 170 12.04 9.07 -30.68
C LEU A 170 12.52 9.96 -29.53
N THR A 171 12.85 9.39 -28.38
CA THR A 171 13.42 10.16 -27.24
C THR A 171 14.78 10.75 -27.60
N LYS A 172 15.63 10.04 -28.36
CA LYS A 172 16.91 10.55 -28.84
C LYS A 172 16.72 11.76 -29.76
N THR A 173 15.87 11.63 -30.76
CA THR A 173 15.54 12.73 -31.68
C THR A 173 14.97 13.96 -30.92
N LEU A 174 14.18 13.71 -29.90
CA LEU A 174 13.65 14.80 -29.07
C LEU A 174 14.75 15.50 -28.27
N ILE A 175 15.59 14.75 -27.57
CA ILE A 175 16.70 15.30 -26.76
C ILE A 175 17.70 16.08 -27.62
N GLU A 176 17.99 15.61 -28.84
CA GLU A 176 18.84 16.32 -29.81
C GLU A 176 18.22 17.61 -30.31
N LYS A 177 16.85 17.65 -30.43
CA LYS A 177 16.10 18.85 -30.81
C LYS A 177 16.07 19.91 -29.71
N LEU A 178 16.20 19.50 -28.44
CA LEU A 178 16.22 20.40 -27.28
C LEU A 178 17.60 21.01 -27.08
N VAL A 179 17.86 22.13 -27.77
CA VAL A 179 19.14 22.85 -27.72
C VAL A 179 19.32 23.59 -26.38
N GLU A 180 18.25 24.20 -25.88
CA GLU A 180 18.27 24.92 -24.60
C GLU A 180 18.14 23.96 -23.41
N PRO A 181 18.83 24.23 -22.30
CA PRO A 181 18.67 23.44 -21.09
C PRO A 181 17.23 23.49 -20.59
N LEU A 182 16.71 22.34 -20.18
CA LEU A 182 15.37 22.24 -19.58
C LEU A 182 15.28 23.03 -18.29
N PRO A 183 14.19 23.79 -18.05
CA PRO A 183 14.04 24.60 -16.85
C PRO A 183 14.06 23.74 -15.59
N GLU A 184 14.72 24.28 -14.57
CA GLU A 184 14.78 23.66 -13.24
C GLU A 184 13.41 23.79 -12.55
N THR A 185 13.08 22.80 -11.74
CA THR A 185 11.81 22.73 -11.01
C THR A 185 12.02 22.74 -9.50
N LEU A 186 13.25 22.50 -9.02
CA LEU A 186 13.60 22.57 -7.61
C LEU A 186 14.52 23.77 -7.36
N PRO A 187 14.35 24.50 -6.25
CA PRO A 187 15.25 25.57 -5.86
C PRO A 187 16.69 25.09 -5.62
N ASN A 188 17.66 25.93 -5.93
CA ASN A 188 19.09 25.61 -5.76
C ASN A 188 19.47 25.17 -4.36
N PHE A 189 18.83 25.72 -3.31
CA PHE A 189 19.14 25.34 -1.93
C PHE A 189 18.74 23.87 -1.63
N ILE A 190 17.71 23.31 -2.30
CA ILE A 190 17.35 21.89 -2.18
C ILE A 190 18.35 21.03 -2.93
N THR A 191 18.61 21.36 -4.21
CA THR A 191 19.49 20.56 -5.08
C THR A 191 20.92 20.51 -4.53
N GLN A 192 21.46 21.62 -4.04
CA GLN A 192 22.78 21.68 -3.41
C GLN A 192 22.87 20.89 -2.11
N ARG A 193 21.90 21.08 -1.19
CA ARG A 193 21.90 20.37 0.10
C ARG A 193 21.78 18.87 -0.04
N LEU A 194 21.00 18.40 -1.02
CA LEU A 194 20.76 16.98 -1.26
C LEU A 194 21.67 16.38 -2.32
N HIS A 195 22.62 17.17 -2.82
CA HIS A 195 23.56 16.77 -3.89
C HIS A 195 22.85 16.18 -5.13
N LEU A 196 21.70 16.75 -5.50
CA LEU A 196 20.93 16.34 -6.65
C LEU A 196 21.49 16.96 -7.94
N ILE A 197 21.53 16.19 -9.01
CA ILE A 197 21.87 16.70 -10.35
C ILE A 197 20.75 17.60 -10.89
N SER A 198 21.05 18.41 -11.90
CA SER A 198 20.06 19.26 -12.55
C SER A 198 18.94 18.45 -13.18
N ARG A 199 17.74 19.04 -13.36
CA ARG A 199 16.63 18.40 -14.05
C ARG A 199 17.01 18.06 -15.51
N ASN A 200 17.72 18.95 -16.18
CA ASN A 200 18.20 18.75 -17.53
C ASN A 200 19.13 17.51 -17.63
N ASP A 201 20.08 17.39 -16.71
CA ASP A 201 20.98 16.23 -16.68
C ASP A 201 20.23 14.95 -16.31
N ALA A 202 19.30 15.02 -15.37
CA ALA A 202 18.50 13.88 -14.96
C ALA A 202 17.66 13.31 -16.13
N LEU A 203 16.96 14.18 -16.86
CA LEU A 203 16.16 13.76 -18.02
C LEU A 203 17.00 13.24 -19.19
N ARG A 204 18.21 13.76 -19.39
CA ARG A 204 19.13 13.22 -20.39
C ARG A 204 19.71 11.87 -19.95
N LYS A 205 20.17 11.79 -18.70
CA LYS A 205 20.81 10.58 -18.17
C LYS A 205 19.83 9.43 -17.91
N ILE A 206 18.55 9.70 -17.64
CA ILE A 206 17.55 8.64 -17.49
C ILE A 206 17.28 7.92 -18.82
N HIS A 207 17.38 8.63 -19.95
CA HIS A 207 17.18 8.05 -21.27
C HIS A 207 18.49 7.53 -21.91
N TYR A 208 19.62 8.19 -21.64
CA TYR A 208 20.93 7.88 -22.21
C TYR A 208 22.03 7.91 -21.14
N PRO A 209 22.01 6.97 -20.19
CA PRO A 209 23.05 6.90 -19.18
C PRO A 209 24.34 6.31 -19.76
N VAL A 210 25.47 6.89 -19.40
CA VAL A 210 26.78 6.37 -19.74
C VAL A 210 27.20 5.27 -18.76
N SER A 211 26.74 5.35 -17.51
CA SER A 211 27.10 4.45 -16.43
C SER A 211 25.90 4.08 -15.55
N ILE A 212 26.08 3.07 -14.70
CA ILE A 212 25.11 2.71 -13.66
C ILE A 212 24.93 3.87 -12.68
N ASP A 213 26.00 4.60 -12.33
CA ASP A 213 25.93 5.77 -11.43
C ASP A 213 25.08 6.89 -12.03
N ASP A 214 25.22 7.17 -13.34
CA ASP A 214 24.35 8.13 -14.02
C ASP A 214 22.87 7.76 -13.92
N THR A 215 22.54 6.48 -14.12
CA THR A 215 21.18 5.97 -13.99
C THR A 215 20.64 6.17 -12.59
N GLN A 216 21.43 5.83 -11.57
CA GLN A 216 21.04 5.96 -10.16
C GLN A 216 20.82 7.41 -9.78
N ARG A 217 21.74 8.32 -10.15
CA ARG A 217 21.60 9.76 -9.86
C ARG A 217 20.38 10.36 -10.54
N ALA A 218 20.13 9.99 -11.79
CA ALA A 218 18.94 10.44 -12.54
C ALA A 218 17.66 9.94 -11.88
N GLN A 219 17.59 8.65 -11.50
CA GLN A 219 16.45 8.08 -10.80
C GLN A 219 16.22 8.76 -9.47
N VAL A 220 17.24 8.96 -8.64
CA VAL A 220 17.11 9.63 -7.34
C VAL A 220 16.56 11.05 -7.51
N ARG A 221 17.09 11.81 -8.49
CA ARG A 221 16.62 13.17 -8.77
C ARG A 221 15.15 13.23 -9.18
N LEU A 222 14.75 12.39 -10.12
CA LEU A 222 13.39 12.39 -10.67
C LEU A 222 12.38 11.82 -9.67
N LYS A 223 12.72 10.74 -8.96
CA LYS A 223 11.89 10.19 -7.89
C LYS A 223 11.70 11.16 -6.73
N PHE A 224 12.78 11.82 -6.31
CA PHE A 224 12.69 12.85 -5.26
C PHE A 224 11.77 13.99 -5.69
N GLU A 225 11.91 14.51 -6.90
CA GLU A 225 11.07 15.58 -7.41
C GLU A 225 9.58 15.21 -7.40
N GLU A 226 9.26 14.03 -7.93
CA GLU A 226 7.88 13.54 -7.99
C GLU A 226 7.28 13.40 -6.59
N LEU A 227 7.98 12.73 -5.68
CA LEU A 227 7.54 12.55 -4.29
C LEU A 227 7.47 13.88 -3.52
N PHE A 228 8.40 14.80 -3.77
CA PHE A 228 8.42 16.11 -3.14
C PHE A 228 7.19 16.94 -3.49
N TYR A 229 6.79 16.99 -4.76
CA TYR A 229 5.60 17.73 -5.16
C TYR A 229 4.31 17.08 -4.66
N VAL A 230 4.25 15.76 -4.56
CA VAL A 230 3.15 15.05 -3.90
C VAL A 230 3.05 15.50 -2.44
N GLN A 231 4.14 15.41 -1.68
CA GLN A 231 4.16 15.79 -0.26
C GLN A 231 3.91 17.29 -0.05
N LEU A 232 4.46 18.14 -0.88
CA LEU A 232 4.26 19.59 -0.82
C LEU A 232 2.78 19.96 -1.01
N ASN A 233 2.09 19.30 -1.97
CA ASN A 233 0.67 19.55 -2.20
C ASN A 233 -0.20 19.07 -1.04
N ILE A 234 0.07 17.88 -0.49
CA ILE A 234 -0.63 17.32 0.66
C ILE A 234 -0.47 18.22 1.90
N LEU A 235 0.77 18.59 2.23
CA LEU A 235 1.06 19.42 3.39
C LEU A 235 0.51 20.85 3.25
N ARG A 236 0.52 21.40 2.03
CA ARG A 236 -0.10 22.69 1.75
C ARG A 236 -1.62 22.63 2.02
N TYR A 237 -2.30 21.61 1.49
CA TYR A 237 -3.74 21.42 1.73
C TYR A 237 -4.03 21.32 3.24
N ALA A 238 -3.27 20.48 3.96
CA ALA A 238 -3.41 20.33 5.41
C ALA A 238 -3.16 21.67 6.16
N SER A 239 -2.14 22.44 5.73
CA SER A 239 -1.87 23.77 6.30
C SER A 239 -3.00 24.76 6.04
N ASP A 240 -3.54 24.80 4.82
CA ASP A 240 -4.67 25.65 4.46
C ASP A 240 -5.92 25.32 5.31
N GLN A 241 -6.22 24.03 5.51
CA GLN A 241 -7.32 23.60 6.38
C GLN A 241 -7.10 24.02 7.85
N ARG A 242 -5.90 23.78 8.39
CA ARG A 242 -5.55 24.17 9.78
C ARG A 242 -5.60 25.68 10.02
N ARG A 243 -5.39 26.49 8.99
CA ARG A 243 -5.51 27.96 9.06
C ARG A 243 -6.95 28.43 8.96
N LYS A 244 -7.76 27.71 8.19
CA LYS A 244 -9.17 28.03 7.98
C LYS A 244 -10.00 27.78 9.22
N TYR A 245 -9.66 26.73 10.00
CA TYR A 245 -10.37 26.32 11.18
C TYR A 245 -9.50 26.44 12.42
N ARG A 246 -9.96 27.26 13.41
CA ARG A 246 -9.37 27.29 14.75
C ARG A 246 -9.76 26.02 15.48
N GLY A 247 -8.81 25.37 16.16
CA GLY A 247 -9.07 24.25 17.05
C GLY A 247 -9.45 24.72 18.46
N TYR A 248 -10.06 23.82 19.21
CA TYR A 248 -10.21 24.02 20.65
C TYR A 248 -8.85 23.97 21.36
N TYR A 249 -8.76 24.63 22.49
CA TYR A 249 -7.54 24.69 23.27
C TYR A 249 -7.72 24.01 24.63
N PHE A 250 -7.23 22.79 24.79
CA PHE A 250 -7.32 22.02 26.03
C PHE A 250 -6.07 22.29 26.90
N LYS A 251 -6.20 23.25 27.80
CA LYS A 251 -5.08 23.69 28.67
C LYS A 251 -4.78 22.72 29.79
N THR A 252 -5.83 22.12 30.35
CA THR A 252 -5.81 21.51 31.67
C THR A 252 -5.78 19.99 31.58
N ILE A 253 -4.92 19.36 32.36
CA ILE A 253 -5.07 17.98 32.79
C ILE A 253 -5.71 18.05 34.16
N GLY A 254 -6.99 17.72 34.23
CA GLY A 254 -7.78 17.94 35.42
C GLY A 254 -7.98 16.70 36.31
N LYS A 255 -9.05 16.74 37.06
CA LYS A 255 -9.33 15.72 38.09
C LYS A 255 -9.64 14.33 37.49
N GLN A 256 -10.37 14.27 36.35
CA GLN A 256 -10.80 13.01 35.77
C GLN A 256 -9.64 12.21 35.23
N PHE A 257 -8.75 12.89 34.48
CA PHE A 257 -7.53 12.25 33.95
C PHE A 257 -6.63 11.76 35.09
N ASN A 258 -6.34 12.61 36.09
CA ASN A 258 -5.45 12.26 37.19
C ASN A 258 -6.04 11.13 38.06
N TRP A 259 -7.35 11.16 38.34
CA TRP A 259 -8.01 10.08 39.07
C TRP A 259 -7.88 8.74 38.33
N PHE A 260 -8.19 8.74 37.04
CA PHE A 260 -8.05 7.54 36.20
C PHE A 260 -6.64 7.00 36.23
N TYR A 261 -5.65 7.88 36.03
CA TYR A 261 -4.24 7.50 35.98
C TYR A 261 -3.74 6.89 37.30
N THR A 262 -4.22 7.38 38.44
CA THR A 262 -3.74 6.93 39.75
C THR A 262 -4.53 5.76 40.35
N HIS A 263 -5.81 5.55 39.98
CA HIS A 263 -6.68 4.58 40.65
C HIS A 263 -7.23 3.51 39.69
N ASN A 264 -7.51 3.85 38.43
CA ASN A 264 -8.24 2.97 37.53
C ASN A 264 -7.41 2.42 36.39
N LEU A 265 -6.11 2.79 36.29
CA LEU A 265 -5.25 2.29 35.23
C LEU A 265 -5.04 0.77 35.43
N PRO A 266 -5.44 -0.07 34.46
CA PRO A 266 -5.43 -1.53 34.66
C PRO A 266 -4.02 -2.15 34.63
N PHE A 267 -3.03 -1.43 34.10
CA PHE A 267 -1.63 -1.84 34.01
C PHE A 267 -0.74 -0.62 33.73
N GLU A 268 0.55 -0.74 33.96
CA GLU A 268 1.48 0.32 33.62
C GLU A 268 1.53 0.58 32.11
N LEU A 269 1.49 1.86 31.73
CA LEU A 269 1.60 2.26 30.34
C LEU A 269 2.98 1.93 29.78
N THR A 270 3.03 1.41 28.55
CA THR A 270 4.26 1.24 27.80
C THR A 270 4.87 2.60 27.44
N ASN A 271 6.17 2.61 27.09
CA ASN A 271 6.83 3.85 26.66
C ASN A 271 6.19 4.42 25.38
N ALA A 272 5.77 3.55 24.46
CA ALA A 272 5.07 3.95 23.25
C ALA A 272 3.72 4.62 23.57
N GLN A 273 2.93 4.05 24.49
CA GLN A 273 1.66 4.65 24.91
C GLN A 273 1.89 6.03 25.59
N LYS A 274 2.89 6.13 26.48
CA LYS A 274 3.26 7.40 27.13
C LYS A 274 3.68 8.46 26.11
N ARG A 275 4.48 8.08 25.08
CA ARG A 275 4.90 8.96 24.00
C ARG A 275 3.70 9.48 23.21
N VAL A 276 2.82 8.57 22.78
CA VAL A 276 1.63 8.93 21.99
C VAL A 276 0.66 9.83 22.75
N ILE A 277 0.42 9.57 24.04
CA ILE A 277 -0.42 10.44 24.88
C ILE A 277 0.18 11.85 24.96
N LYS A 278 1.51 11.98 25.07
CA LYS A 278 2.19 13.29 25.06
C LYS A 278 2.02 14.01 23.71
N GLU A 279 2.13 13.29 22.58
CA GLU A 279 1.91 13.86 21.25
C GLU A 279 0.47 14.37 21.08
N ILE A 280 -0.54 13.56 21.44
CA ILE A 280 -1.96 13.94 21.39
C ILE A 280 -2.23 15.16 22.28
N ARG A 281 -1.69 15.16 23.49
CA ARG A 281 -1.84 16.28 24.44
C ARG A 281 -1.23 17.56 23.87
N ALA A 282 -0.05 17.48 23.25
CA ALA A 282 0.61 18.64 22.65
C ALA A 282 -0.24 19.24 21.51
N ASP A 283 -0.86 18.38 20.70
CA ASP A 283 -1.74 18.83 19.61
C ASP A 283 -3.01 19.50 20.17
N MET A 284 -3.72 18.86 21.10
CA MET A 284 -4.93 19.41 21.71
C MET A 284 -4.67 20.70 22.50
N GLY A 285 -3.44 20.88 22.98
CA GLY A 285 -2.96 22.10 23.64
C GLY A 285 -2.40 23.17 22.73
N SER A 286 -2.43 22.98 21.41
CA SER A 286 -1.83 23.91 20.43
C SER A 286 -2.76 25.03 19.97
N GLY A 287 -4.07 24.92 20.22
CA GLY A 287 -5.12 25.80 19.67
C GLY A 287 -5.38 25.58 18.16
N LYS A 288 -4.76 24.56 17.55
CA LYS A 288 -5.06 24.09 16.20
C LYS A 288 -5.89 22.81 16.28
N GLN A 289 -6.74 22.59 15.29
CA GLN A 289 -7.47 21.33 15.20
C GLN A 289 -6.49 20.17 15.07
N MET A 290 -6.56 19.20 16.01
CA MET A 290 -5.84 17.94 15.89
C MET A 290 -6.57 17.04 14.90
N ASN A 291 -5.82 16.48 13.96
CA ASN A 291 -6.29 15.43 13.05
C ASN A 291 -5.21 14.35 13.01
N ARG A 292 -5.38 13.28 13.82
CA ARG A 292 -4.30 12.33 14.10
C ARG A 292 -4.74 10.88 13.88
N LEU A 293 -3.87 10.10 13.25
CA LEU A 293 -4.00 8.65 13.07
C LEU A 293 -3.18 7.92 14.13
N LEU A 294 -3.83 7.14 14.95
CA LEU A 294 -3.23 6.25 15.94
C LEU A 294 -3.18 4.82 15.39
N GLN A 295 -2.00 4.35 15.12
CA GLN A 295 -1.74 2.99 14.62
C GLN A 295 -1.15 2.11 15.71
N GLY A 296 -1.45 0.82 15.62
CA GLY A 296 -0.85 -0.21 16.49
C GLY A 296 -1.57 -1.53 16.31
N ASP A 297 -0.90 -2.61 16.59
CA ASP A 297 -1.46 -3.97 16.49
C ASP A 297 -2.72 -4.16 17.34
N GLY A 298 -3.48 -5.20 17.01
CA GLY A 298 -4.62 -5.61 17.84
C GLY A 298 -4.20 -5.84 19.29
N GLY A 299 -4.83 -5.09 20.24
CA GLY A 299 -4.52 -5.16 21.66
C GLY A 299 -3.28 -4.40 22.12
N SER A 300 -2.72 -3.51 21.32
CA SER A 300 -1.64 -2.58 21.73
C SER A 300 -2.10 -1.49 22.72
N GLY A 301 -3.40 -1.45 23.06
CA GLY A 301 -3.95 -0.51 24.02
C GLY A 301 -4.42 0.82 23.41
N LYS A 302 -4.74 0.87 22.12
CA LYS A 302 -5.28 2.06 21.45
C LYS A 302 -6.51 2.64 22.16
N THR A 303 -7.43 1.79 22.57
CA THR A 303 -8.66 2.19 23.30
C THR A 303 -8.32 2.91 24.60
N LEU A 304 -7.28 2.47 25.31
CA LEU A 304 -6.84 3.14 26.55
C LEU A 304 -6.27 4.53 26.27
N VAL A 305 -5.44 4.67 25.22
CA VAL A 305 -4.91 5.97 24.78
C VAL A 305 -6.04 6.92 24.35
N ALA A 306 -7.03 6.39 23.63
CA ALA A 306 -8.23 7.15 23.25
C ALA A 306 -9.03 7.60 24.47
N LEU A 307 -9.27 6.71 25.45
CA LEU A 307 -9.95 7.06 26.70
C LEU A 307 -9.22 8.18 27.44
N MET A 308 -7.90 8.06 27.61
CA MET A 308 -7.12 9.10 28.28
C MET A 308 -7.21 10.45 27.55
N SER A 309 -7.25 10.42 26.21
CA SER A 309 -7.45 11.62 25.39
C SER A 309 -8.87 12.20 25.57
N MET A 310 -9.90 11.35 25.68
CA MET A 310 -11.26 11.77 25.97
C MET A 310 -11.36 12.40 27.36
N LEU A 311 -10.68 11.87 28.37
CA LEU A 311 -10.66 12.44 29.72
C LEU A 311 -10.02 13.83 29.75
N ILE A 312 -8.98 14.08 28.94
CA ILE A 312 -8.43 15.45 28.80
C ILE A 312 -9.50 16.40 28.25
N ALA A 313 -10.27 15.98 27.24
CA ALA A 313 -11.34 16.82 26.70
C ALA A 313 -12.45 17.08 27.73
N VAL A 314 -12.87 16.07 28.48
CA VAL A 314 -13.87 16.19 29.54
C VAL A 314 -13.40 17.13 30.66
N ASP A 315 -12.13 17.05 31.08
CA ASP A 315 -11.53 17.95 32.07
C ASP A 315 -11.51 19.43 31.60
N ASN A 316 -11.61 19.68 30.31
CA ASN A 316 -11.71 21.02 29.73
C ASN A 316 -13.17 21.44 29.42
N GLY A 317 -14.17 20.67 29.89
CA GLY A 317 -15.59 21.00 29.76
C GLY A 317 -16.21 20.62 28.41
N PHE A 318 -15.58 19.69 27.66
CA PHE A 318 -16.09 19.25 26.39
C PHE A 318 -16.66 17.85 26.43
N GLN A 319 -17.65 17.61 25.57
CA GLN A 319 -18.16 16.27 25.30
C GLN A 319 -17.26 15.54 24.32
N THR A 320 -17.28 14.22 24.35
CA THR A 320 -16.51 13.37 23.44
C THR A 320 -17.39 12.27 22.84
N CYS A 321 -17.03 11.81 21.64
CA CYS A 321 -17.67 10.65 21.04
C CYS A 321 -16.64 9.61 20.61
N LEU A 322 -17.02 8.32 20.71
CA LEU A 322 -16.28 7.20 20.16
C LEU A 322 -17.16 6.48 19.14
N MET A 323 -16.73 6.47 17.90
CA MET A 323 -17.43 5.85 16.79
C MET A 323 -16.83 4.50 16.45
N ALA A 324 -17.66 3.47 16.41
CA ALA A 324 -17.31 2.12 16.00
C ALA A 324 -18.04 1.72 14.71
N PRO A 325 -17.46 0.84 13.88
CA PRO A 325 -18.06 0.45 12.60
C PRO A 325 -19.32 -0.42 12.74
N THR A 326 -19.48 -1.12 13.86
CA THR A 326 -20.61 -2.03 14.12
C THR A 326 -21.20 -1.82 15.51
N GLU A 327 -22.45 -2.26 15.69
CA GLU A 327 -23.15 -2.14 16.98
C GLU A 327 -22.49 -2.99 18.07
N ILE A 328 -22.05 -4.21 17.73
CA ILE A 328 -21.35 -5.09 18.68
C ILE A 328 -20.06 -4.42 19.21
N LEU A 329 -19.30 -3.80 18.32
CA LEU A 329 -18.08 -3.08 18.73
C LEU A 329 -18.40 -1.86 19.58
N ALA A 330 -19.46 -1.12 19.26
CA ALA A 330 -19.92 0.00 20.06
C ALA A 330 -20.32 -0.45 21.48
N GLU A 331 -21.03 -1.56 21.61
CA GLU A 331 -21.39 -2.15 22.90
C GLU A 331 -20.17 -2.63 23.68
N GLN A 332 -19.22 -3.28 23.04
CA GLN A 332 -17.96 -3.70 23.67
C GLN A 332 -17.13 -2.50 24.14
N HIS A 333 -17.02 -1.45 23.34
CA HIS A 333 -16.36 -0.22 23.77
C HIS A 333 -17.06 0.41 24.96
N LEU A 334 -18.40 0.50 24.93
CA LEU A 334 -19.16 1.01 26.05
C LEU A 334 -18.89 0.23 27.35
N GLN A 335 -18.93 -1.11 27.28
CA GLN A 335 -18.67 -1.96 28.43
C GLN A 335 -17.25 -1.77 28.96
N THR A 336 -16.25 -1.78 28.07
CA THR A 336 -14.85 -1.54 28.44
C THR A 336 -14.64 -0.17 29.09
N LEU A 337 -15.26 0.88 28.53
CA LEU A 337 -15.17 2.22 29.10
C LEU A 337 -15.86 2.32 30.46
N LYS A 338 -17.02 1.67 30.67
CA LYS A 338 -17.69 1.61 31.96
C LYS A 338 -16.84 0.91 33.01
N GLU A 339 -16.19 -0.18 32.65
CA GLU A 339 -15.27 -0.90 33.55
C GLU A 339 -14.08 -0.02 33.97
N PHE A 340 -13.43 0.63 32.99
CA PHE A 340 -12.30 1.52 33.24
C PHE A 340 -12.67 2.74 34.09
N LEU A 341 -13.85 3.29 33.89
CA LEU A 341 -14.34 4.51 34.57
C LEU A 341 -15.18 4.22 35.81
N HIS A 342 -15.15 2.98 36.31
CA HIS A 342 -15.87 2.62 37.54
C HIS A 342 -15.47 3.54 38.69
N GLY A 343 -16.47 4.01 39.42
CA GLY A 343 -16.28 4.94 40.58
C GLY A 343 -16.06 6.41 40.19
N MET A 344 -16.00 6.73 38.88
CA MET A 344 -15.92 8.11 38.40
C MET A 344 -17.30 8.67 38.07
N ASN A 345 -17.54 9.94 38.42
CA ASN A 345 -18.84 10.59 38.15
C ASN A 345 -18.92 11.08 36.70
N LEU A 346 -18.91 10.14 35.76
CA LEU A 346 -18.99 10.41 34.30
C LEU A 346 -20.17 9.64 33.72
N ARG A 347 -21.03 10.35 32.98
CA ARG A 347 -22.14 9.73 32.26
C ARG A 347 -21.74 9.34 30.88
N ILE A 348 -21.85 8.02 30.58
CA ILE A 348 -21.50 7.40 29.29
C ILE A 348 -22.71 6.69 28.74
N GLU A 349 -23.09 6.96 27.50
CA GLU A 349 -24.28 6.40 26.87
C GLU A 349 -23.97 5.79 25.48
N LEU A 350 -24.87 4.86 25.07
CA LEU A 350 -24.81 4.22 23.74
C LEU A 350 -25.77 4.90 22.77
N LEU A 351 -25.33 5.15 21.54
CA LEU A 351 -26.17 5.67 20.48
C LEU A 351 -25.93 4.90 19.17
N THR A 352 -26.78 3.91 18.90
CA THR A 352 -26.76 3.06 17.71
C THR A 352 -28.14 3.02 17.05
N GLY A 353 -28.28 2.30 15.94
CA GLY A 353 -29.55 2.10 15.24
C GLY A 353 -30.60 1.32 16.07
N ILE A 354 -30.16 0.49 17.00
CA ILE A 354 -31.05 -0.31 17.91
C ILE A 354 -31.66 0.58 18.98
N VAL A 355 -30.99 1.63 19.43
CA VAL A 355 -31.48 2.54 20.45
C VAL A 355 -32.63 3.36 19.90
N LYS A 356 -33.88 3.06 20.33
CA LYS A 356 -35.12 3.67 19.84
C LYS A 356 -35.99 4.25 20.98
N GLY A 357 -37.01 5.01 20.59
CA GLY A 357 -38.06 5.49 21.47
C GLY A 357 -37.55 6.40 22.60
N LYS A 358 -38.05 6.18 23.82
CA LYS A 358 -37.76 7.00 24.98
C LYS A 358 -36.27 7.09 25.31
N LYS A 359 -35.54 5.96 25.21
CA LYS A 359 -34.11 5.92 25.50
C LYS A 359 -33.28 6.75 24.48
N ARG A 360 -33.64 6.70 23.19
CA ARG A 360 -32.97 7.54 22.19
C ARG A 360 -33.19 9.03 22.47
N LYS A 361 -34.42 9.40 22.83
CA LYS A 361 -34.74 10.77 23.20
C LYS A 361 -33.94 11.22 24.44
N GLU A 362 -33.87 10.40 25.45
CA GLU A 362 -33.10 10.68 26.69
C GLU A 362 -31.61 10.89 26.39
N VAL A 363 -31.03 10.05 25.52
CA VAL A 363 -29.64 10.23 25.10
C VAL A 363 -29.46 11.51 24.27
N THR A 364 -30.39 11.79 23.36
CA THR A 364 -30.32 13.00 22.54
C THR A 364 -30.45 14.27 23.37
N ASP A 365 -31.39 14.30 24.31
CA ASP A 365 -31.60 15.42 25.22
C ASP A 365 -30.37 15.63 26.12
N GLY A 366 -29.77 14.54 26.64
CA GLY A 366 -28.55 14.60 27.44
C GLY A 366 -27.29 15.00 26.68
N LEU A 367 -27.26 14.84 25.35
CA LEU A 367 -26.19 15.40 24.52
C LEU A 367 -26.36 16.90 24.31
N ILE A 368 -27.61 17.37 24.19
CA ILE A 368 -27.93 18.79 23.99
C ILE A 368 -27.71 19.59 25.27
N ASP A 369 -28.12 19.05 26.46
CA ASP A 369 -27.93 19.72 27.73
C ASP A 369 -26.54 19.59 28.35
N GLY A 370 -25.67 18.74 27.74
CA GLY A 370 -24.29 18.53 28.19
C GLY A 370 -24.15 17.56 29.37
N SER A 371 -25.23 16.91 29.84
CA SER A 371 -25.16 15.94 30.94
C SER A 371 -24.48 14.63 30.59
N ILE A 372 -24.41 14.29 29.30
CA ILE A 372 -23.63 13.16 28.80
C ILE A 372 -22.23 13.63 28.42
N HIS A 373 -21.21 13.07 29.05
CA HIS A 373 -19.81 13.41 28.85
C HIS A 373 -19.18 12.64 27.67
N ILE A 374 -19.54 11.35 27.55
CA ILE A 374 -19.00 10.45 26.51
C ILE A 374 -20.16 9.70 25.84
N VAL A 375 -20.24 9.74 24.52
CA VAL A 375 -21.17 8.92 23.77
C VAL A 375 -20.40 7.91 22.93
N VAL A 376 -20.79 6.65 22.99
CA VAL A 376 -20.26 5.57 22.15
C VAL A 376 -21.34 5.16 21.16
N GLY A 377 -20.99 4.94 19.90
CA GLY A 377 -21.99 4.48 18.94
C GLY A 377 -21.44 4.24 17.53
N THR A 378 -22.37 4.14 16.60
CA THR A 378 -22.06 3.90 15.19
C THR A 378 -22.26 5.19 14.36
N HIS A 379 -22.48 5.06 13.06
CA HIS A 379 -22.84 6.17 12.18
C HIS A 379 -24.07 6.98 12.67
N ALA A 380 -24.88 6.47 13.60
CA ALA A 380 -25.98 7.19 14.21
C ALA A 380 -25.53 8.51 14.86
N ILE A 381 -24.26 8.59 15.35
CA ILE A 381 -23.72 9.82 15.98
C ILE A 381 -23.60 10.97 14.99
N ILE A 382 -23.35 10.68 13.71
CA ILE A 382 -23.15 11.71 12.66
C ILE A 382 -24.46 12.12 11.97
N GLU A 383 -25.60 11.54 12.32
CA GLU A 383 -26.90 11.95 11.79
C GLU A 383 -27.18 13.43 12.10
N ASP A 384 -27.75 14.17 11.16
CA ASP A 384 -27.97 15.63 11.28
C ASP A 384 -28.87 16.01 12.49
N LYS A 385 -29.74 15.09 12.91
CA LYS A 385 -30.64 15.27 14.06
C LYS A 385 -29.92 15.20 15.41
N ILE A 386 -28.72 14.65 15.46
CA ILE A 386 -27.95 14.55 16.70
C ILE A 386 -27.12 15.82 16.87
N GLN A 387 -27.38 16.53 17.96
CA GLN A 387 -26.69 17.77 18.31
C GLN A 387 -25.97 17.59 19.64
N PHE A 388 -24.83 18.22 19.78
CA PHE A 388 -24.02 18.26 20.99
C PHE A 388 -24.05 19.66 21.58
N ASN A 389 -23.98 19.75 22.91
CA ASN A 389 -23.77 21.03 23.57
C ASN A 389 -22.36 21.57 23.21
N ASN A 390 -21.35 20.75 23.37
CA ASN A 390 -19.95 21.15 23.11
C ASN A 390 -19.04 19.96 22.79
N LEU A 391 -19.10 19.44 21.56
CA LEU A 391 -18.26 18.33 21.14
C LEU A 391 -16.82 18.80 20.90
N GLY A 392 -15.84 18.35 21.71
CA GLY A 392 -14.44 18.75 21.61
C GLY A 392 -13.50 17.73 21.00
N LEU A 393 -13.82 16.42 21.13
CA LEU A 393 -13.01 15.34 20.58
C LEU A 393 -13.91 14.23 20.01
N ALA A 394 -13.62 13.82 18.78
CA ALA A 394 -14.21 12.65 18.17
C ALA A 394 -13.14 11.57 17.93
N VAL A 395 -13.36 10.39 18.47
CA VAL A 395 -12.53 9.20 18.25
C VAL A 395 -13.25 8.30 17.25
N ILE A 396 -12.53 7.84 16.21
CA ILE A 396 -13.06 6.97 15.15
C ILE A 396 -12.25 5.68 15.16
N ASP A 397 -12.90 4.55 15.39
CA ASP A 397 -12.25 3.24 15.35
C ASP A 397 -12.41 2.60 13.97
N GLU A 398 -11.36 1.95 13.48
CA GLU A 398 -11.29 1.27 12.17
C GLU A 398 -11.65 2.17 10.97
N GLN A 399 -10.82 3.18 10.73
CA GLN A 399 -11.03 4.23 9.72
C GLN A 399 -11.42 3.73 8.32
N HIS A 400 -10.88 2.58 7.88
CA HIS A 400 -11.13 2.06 6.54
C HIS A 400 -12.62 1.83 6.21
N ARG A 401 -13.49 1.86 7.24
CA ARG A 401 -14.95 1.75 7.11
C ARG A 401 -15.68 3.10 7.15
N PHE A 402 -14.96 4.21 7.42
CA PHE A 402 -15.53 5.56 7.48
C PHE A 402 -14.90 6.46 6.40
N GLY A 403 -15.68 6.83 5.39
CA GLY A 403 -15.22 7.69 4.29
C GLY A 403 -14.97 9.15 4.74
N VAL A 404 -14.22 9.89 3.92
CA VAL A 404 -13.91 11.33 4.09
C VAL A 404 -15.17 12.16 4.29
N ALA A 405 -16.24 11.85 3.54
CA ALA A 405 -17.53 12.55 3.64
C ALA A 405 -18.18 12.40 5.04
N GLN A 406 -17.95 11.31 5.74
CA GLN A 406 -18.50 11.09 7.08
C GLN A 406 -17.71 11.88 8.14
N ARG A 407 -16.38 12.00 7.99
CA ARG A 407 -15.57 12.88 8.85
C ARG A 407 -15.96 14.35 8.70
N ALA A 408 -16.23 14.79 7.47
CA ALA A 408 -16.69 16.15 7.20
C ALA A 408 -18.03 16.50 7.90
N LYS A 409 -18.89 15.52 8.15
CA LYS A 409 -20.12 15.73 8.93
C LYS A 409 -19.83 16.01 10.40
N LEU A 410 -18.80 15.40 11.01
CA LEU A 410 -18.38 15.70 12.37
C LEU A 410 -17.89 17.14 12.52
N TRP A 411 -17.25 17.69 11.52
CA TRP A 411 -16.78 19.09 11.56
C TRP A 411 -17.93 20.10 11.67
N LYS A 412 -19.11 19.74 11.19
CA LYS A 412 -20.31 20.61 11.22
C LYS A 412 -21.11 20.50 12.52
N LYS A 413 -20.70 19.64 13.46
CA LYS A 413 -21.45 19.41 14.71
C LYS A 413 -21.24 20.50 15.74
N ASN A 414 -20.30 21.42 15.54
CA ASN A 414 -20.00 22.52 16.43
C ASN A 414 -19.54 23.76 15.66
N GLU A 415 -19.49 24.94 16.30
CA GLU A 415 -18.96 26.18 15.70
C GLU A 415 -17.50 26.02 15.24
N ASN A 416 -16.66 25.45 16.11
CA ASN A 416 -15.32 25.00 15.75
C ASN A 416 -15.30 23.50 15.56
N PRO A 417 -14.59 22.96 14.55
CA PRO A 417 -14.51 21.52 14.37
C PRO A 417 -13.83 20.86 15.56
N PRO A 418 -14.34 19.71 16.06
CA PRO A 418 -13.72 18.96 17.14
C PRO A 418 -12.33 18.44 16.71
N HIS A 419 -11.50 18.13 17.67
CA HIS A 419 -10.30 17.31 17.45
C HIS A 419 -10.72 15.93 16.95
N ILE A 420 -9.97 15.36 16.03
CA ILE A 420 -10.21 14.03 15.46
C ILE A 420 -9.04 13.10 15.80
N LEU A 421 -9.34 11.99 16.43
CA LEU A 421 -8.41 10.89 16.65
C LEU A 421 -8.94 9.64 15.93
N VAL A 422 -8.25 9.23 14.90
CA VAL A 422 -8.58 8.03 14.13
C VAL A 422 -7.73 6.88 14.61
N MET A 423 -8.32 5.71 14.84
CA MET A 423 -7.60 4.50 15.24
C MET A 423 -7.67 3.44 14.16
N THR A 424 -6.61 2.67 13.99
CA THR A 424 -6.63 1.46 13.15
C THR A 424 -5.82 0.35 13.79
N ALA A 425 -6.35 -0.88 13.70
CA ALA A 425 -5.63 -2.09 14.10
C ALA A 425 -4.84 -2.72 12.94
N THR A 426 -5.02 -2.21 11.72
CA THR A 426 -4.17 -2.56 10.59
C THR A 426 -2.92 -1.70 10.61
N PRO A 427 -1.74 -2.26 10.82
CA PRO A 427 -0.51 -1.54 10.58
C PRO A 427 -0.41 -1.15 9.11
N ILE A 428 -0.26 0.14 8.86
CA ILE A 428 -0.02 0.68 7.52
C ILE A 428 1.42 1.12 7.51
N PRO A 429 2.22 0.74 6.51
CA PRO A 429 3.60 1.22 6.40
C PRO A 429 3.64 2.73 6.57
N ARG A 430 4.56 3.22 7.40
CA ARG A 430 4.61 4.64 7.78
C ARG A 430 4.67 5.57 6.56
N THR A 431 5.43 5.18 5.56
CA THR A 431 5.57 5.90 4.28
C THR A 431 4.27 5.98 3.50
N LEU A 432 3.52 4.88 3.47
CA LEU A 432 2.22 4.82 2.82
C LEU A 432 1.19 5.66 3.60
N ALA A 433 1.19 5.56 4.93
CA ALA A 433 0.32 6.37 5.79
C ALA A 433 0.55 7.87 5.61
N MET A 434 1.81 8.32 5.53
CA MET A 434 2.18 9.72 5.29
C MET A 434 1.76 10.24 3.92
N THR A 435 1.51 9.35 2.97
CA THR A 435 1.12 9.72 1.60
C THR A 435 -0.40 9.66 1.43
N ILE A 436 -1.04 8.57 1.87
CA ILE A 436 -2.50 8.38 1.72
C ILE A 436 -3.29 9.23 2.71
N TYR A 437 -2.78 9.34 3.95
CA TYR A 437 -3.42 10.11 5.03
C TYR A 437 -2.59 11.34 5.38
N GLY A 438 -2.08 12.02 4.36
CA GLY A 438 -1.14 13.13 4.54
C GLY A 438 -1.67 14.35 5.28
N ASP A 439 -3.00 14.44 5.45
CA ASP A 439 -3.68 15.40 6.31
C ASP A 439 -3.67 15.00 7.80
N LEU A 440 -3.38 13.71 8.10
CA LEU A 440 -3.29 13.19 9.46
C LEU A 440 -1.83 13.18 9.95
N ASP A 441 -1.63 13.64 11.18
CA ASP A 441 -0.40 13.34 11.92
C ASP A 441 -0.44 11.89 12.39
N VAL A 442 0.66 11.16 12.30
CA VAL A 442 0.70 9.72 12.59
C VAL A 442 1.40 9.46 13.91
N SER A 443 0.73 8.73 14.80
CA SER A 443 1.30 8.16 16.02
C SER A 443 1.25 6.64 15.97
N VAL A 444 2.32 5.99 16.42
CA VAL A 444 2.46 4.53 16.38
C VAL A 444 2.67 3.99 17.79
N ILE A 445 1.88 2.96 18.15
CA ILE A 445 2.12 2.13 19.34
C ILE A 445 2.80 0.85 18.85
N ASP A 446 4.11 0.83 18.96
CA ASP A 446 5.03 -0.22 18.53
C ASP A 446 5.45 -1.18 19.66
N GLU A 447 4.78 -1.10 20.80
CA GLU A 447 5.00 -1.95 21.96
C GLU A 447 3.69 -2.64 22.37
N LEU A 448 3.79 -3.91 22.79
CA LEU A 448 2.67 -4.63 23.37
C LEU A 448 2.61 -4.41 24.89
N PRO A 449 1.42 -4.39 25.50
CA PRO A 449 1.26 -4.29 26.94
C PRO A 449 1.98 -5.42 27.69
N PRO A 450 2.47 -5.17 28.92
CA PRO A 450 3.13 -6.17 29.74
C PRO A 450 2.26 -7.42 29.97
N GLY A 451 2.89 -8.60 30.01
CA GLY A 451 2.21 -9.88 30.27
C GLY A 451 1.59 -10.57 29.07
N ARG A 452 1.61 -9.94 27.89
CA ARG A 452 1.13 -10.56 26.67
C ARG A 452 2.17 -11.48 26.04
N LYS A 453 1.77 -12.72 25.72
CA LYS A 453 2.65 -13.69 25.06
C LYS A 453 2.57 -13.53 23.53
N PRO A 454 3.71 -13.61 22.80
CA PRO A 454 3.69 -13.62 21.34
C PRO A 454 2.87 -14.80 20.81
N ILE A 455 2.12 -14.57 19.73
CA ILE A 455 1.34 -15.63 19.09
C ILE A 455 2.30 -16.53 18.31
N GLN A 456 2.26 -17.84 18.55
CA GLN A 456 3.03 -18.80 17.78
C GLN A 456 2.34 -19.08 16.45
N THR A 457 2.97 -18.67 15.35
CA THR A 457 2.45 -18.94 14.00
C THR A 457 3.13 -20.19 13.46
N ILE A 458 2.32 -21.17 13.04
CA ILE A 458 2.79 -22.50 12.60
C ILE A 458 2.25 -22.76 11.19
N HIS A 459 3.11 -23.13 10.26
CA HIS A 459 2.72 -23.59 8.93
C HIS A 459 2.52 -25.11 8.93
N LYS A 460 1.42 -25.59 8.37
CA LYS A 460 1.13 -26.99 8.11
C LYS A 460 0.60 -27.21 6.69
N PHE A 461 0.89 -28.39 6.15
CA PHE A 461 0.27 -28.81 4.90
C PHE A 461 -1.08 -29.48 5.14
N ASP A 462 -1.96 -29.40 4.15
CA ASP A 462 -3.30 -30.02 4.16
C ASP A 462 -3.29 -31.56 4.39
N THR A 463 -2.17 -32.22 4.14
CA THR A 463 -1.95 -33.63 4.46
C THR A 463 -1.69 -33.91 5.94
N GLN A 464 -1.43 -32.88 6.75
CA GLN A 464 -1.11 -33.02 8.18
C GLN A 464 -2.34 -32.84 9.10
N THR A 465 -3.53 -33.26 8.62
CA THR A 465 -4.81 -33.04 9.31
C THR A 465 -4.90 -33.72 10.67
N THR A 466 -4.40 -34.94 10.84
CA THR A 466 -4.47 -35.68 12.11
C THR A 466 -3.81 -34.87 13.24
N SER A 467 -2.57 -34.43 13.04
CA SER A 467 -1.85 -33.66 14.05
C SER A 467 -2.45 -32.27 14.30
N LEU A 468 -3.16 -31.71 13.32
CA LEU A 468 -3.91 -30.46 13.47
C LEU A 468 -5.13 -30.69 14.36
N TYR A 469 -5.93 -31.72 14.06
CA TYR A 469 -7.16 -32.02 14.81
C TYR A 469 -6.87 -32.42 16.26
N ASP A 470 -5.82 -33.19 16.50
CA ASP A 470 -5.39 -33.55 17.86
C ASP A 470 -4.96 -32.30 18.65
N GLY A 471 -4.24 -31.38 17.99
CA GLY A 471 -3.90 -30.07 18.57
C GLY A 471 -5.12 -29.24 18.95
N ILE A 472 -6.14 -29.18 18.08
CA ILE A 472 -7.41 -28.50 18.35
C ILE A 472 -8.13 -29.12 19.55
N ARG A 473 -8.30 -30.45 19.57
CA ARG A 473 -8.91 -31.18 20.71
C ARG A 473 -8.22 -30.88 22.04
N LYS A 474 -6.88 -30.91 22.02
CA LYS A 474 -6.09 -30.59 23.20
C LYS A 474 -6.39 -29.19 23.74
N GLN A 475 -6.50 -28.19 22.85
CA GLN A 475 -6.76 -26.81 23.29
C GLN A 475 -8.21 -26.66 23.81
N ILE A 476 -9.19 -27.27 23.16
CA ILE A 476 -10.59 -27.22 23.60
C ILE A 476 -10.77 -27.94 24.94
N ASN A 477 -10.11 -29.09 25.16
CA ASN A 477 -10.14 -29.81 26.43
C ASN A 477 -9.48 -29.03 27.59
N LEU A 478 -8.61 -28.05 27.27
CA LEU A 478 -8.08 -27.07 28.23
C LEU A 478 -9.06 -25.90 28.49
N GLY A 479 -10.30 -25.99 27.98
CA GLY A 479 -11.33 -24.97 28.13
C GLY A 479 -11.21 -23.80 27.16
N ARG A 480 -10.43 -23.89 26.08
CA ARG A 480 -10.18 -22.82 25.12
C ARG A 480 -11.07 -22.90 23.91
N GLN A 481 -11.21 -21.78 23.20
CA GLN A 481 -12.01 -21.70 21.98
C GLN A 481 -11.15 -21.54 20.72
N VAL A 482 -11.67 -21.98 19.57
CA VAL A 482 -10.95 -22.09 18.32
C VAL A 482 -11.72 -21.39 17.20
N TYR A 483 -11.02 -20.58 16.41
CA TYR A 483 -11.48 -20.08 15.12
C TYR A 483 -10.98 -20.98 13.98
N ILE A 484 -11.85 -21.31 13.03
CA ILE A 484 -11.49 -21.99 11.78
C ILE A 484 -11.99 -21.13 10.62
N VAL A 485 -11.07 -20.63 9.79
CA VAL A 485 -11.37 -19.65 8.73
C VAL A 485 -11.15 -20.29 7.37
N PHE A 486 -12.18 -20.19 6.52
CA PHE A 486 -12.16 -20.58 5.12
C PHE A 486 -11.93 -19.36 4.21
N PRO A 487 -11.20 -19.48 3.10
CA PRO A 487 -11.02 -18.36 2.16
C PRO A 487 -12.31 -18.07 1.39
N LEU A 488 -12.47 -16.81 0.96
CA LEU A 488 -13.44 -16.41 -0.05
C LEU A 488 -12.85 -16.60 -1.45
N ILE A 489 -13.62 -17.19 -2.37
CA ILE A 489 -13.25 -17.32 -3.78
C ILE A 489 -13.91 -16.17 -4.54
N LYS A 490 -13.14 -15.19 -4.99
CA LYS A 490 -13.64 -13.95 -5.63
C LYS A 490 -14.58 -14.17 -6.84
N GLU A 491 -14.61 -15.36 -7.43
CA GLU A 491 -15.35 -15.63 -8.66
C GLU A 491 -16.83 -16.04 -8.47
N SER A 492 -17.25 -16.46 -7.27
CA SER A 492 -18.65 -16.80 -6.99
C SER A 492 -18.96 -16.94 -5.51
N GLU A 493 -19.73 -16.01 -4.96
CA GLU A 493 -20.25 -16.07 -3.57
C GLU A 493 -21.03 -17.37 -3.27
N LYS A 494 -21.65 -17.98 -4.29
CA LYS A 494 -22.36 -19.26 -4.15
C LYS A 494 -21.42 -20.46 -3.95
N ILE A 495 -20.23 -20.43 -4.56
CA ILE A 495 -19.21 -21.47 -4.40
C ILE A 495 -18.60 -21.38 -3.02
N ASP A 496 -18.37 -20.18 -2.52
CA ASP A 496 -17.82 -19.94 -1.18
C ASP A 496 -18.72 -20.46 -0.07
N LEU A 497 -20.03 -20.23 -0.20
CA LEU A 497 -21.02 -20.74 0.74
C LEU A 497 -21.04 -22.27 0.73
N LYS A 498 -21.02 -22.89 -0.47
CA LYS A 498 -21.00 -24.35 -0.60
C LYS A 498 -19.75 -24.98 0.00
N ASN A 499 -18.60 -24.33 -0.18
CA ASN A 499 -17.32 -24.78 0.40
C ASN A 499 -17.33 -24.65 1.94
N LEU A 500 -17.85 -23.56 2.48
CA LEU A 500 -18.00 -23.40 3.92
C LEU A 500 -18.98 -24.42 4.49
N GLU A 501 -20.15 -24.63 3.86
CA GLU A 501 -21.16 -25.59 4.35
C GLU A 501 -20.63 -27.02 4.33
N SER A 502 -20.02 -27.46 3.22
CA SER A 502 -19.40 -28.77 3.17
C SER A 502 -18.25 -28.92 4.17
N GLY A 503 -17.42 -27.90 4.34
CA GLY A 503 -16.36 -27.89 5.34
C GLY A 503 -16.89 -27.90 6.76
N TYR A 504 -17.98 -27.18 7.04
CA TYR A 504 -18.63 -27.15 8.35
C TYR A 504 -19.22 -28.53 8.71
N GLU A 505 -19.93 -29.22 7.77
CA GLU A 505 -20.46 -30.55 8.02
C GLU A 505 -19.32 -31.58 8.20
N ALA A 506 -18.27 -31.51 7.39
CA ALA A 506 -17.09 -32.35 7.58
C ALA A 506 -16.41 -32.13 8.96
N LEU A 507 -16.31 -30.88 9.42
CA LEU A 507 -15.77 -30.58 10.75
C LEU A 507 -16.67 -31.12 11.87
N LYS A 508 -17.99 -31.13 11.71
CA LYS A 508 -18.91 -31.77 12.67
C LYS A 508 -18.70 -33.27 12.79
N GLU A 509 -18.42 -33.92 11.66
CA GLU A 509 -18.08 -35.36 11.68
C GLU A 509 -16.74 -35.61 12.39
N VAL A 510 -15.79 -34.70 12.23
CA VAL A 510 -14.46 -34.79 12.87
C VAL A 510 -14.53 -34.48 14.36
N PHE A 511 -15.36 -33.53 14.78
CA PHE A 511 -15.49 -33.06 16.16
C PHE A 511 -16.90 -33.16 16.70
N PRO A 512 -17.49 -34.37 16.75
CA PRO A 512 -18.89 -34.56 17.18
C PRO A 512 -19.08 -34.19 18.68
N GLU A 513 -18.00 -34.18 19.44
CA GLU A 513 -17.98 -33.86 20.87
C GLU A 513 -18.11 -32.38 21.19
N PHE A 514 -17.89 -31.48 20.22
CA PHE A 514 -17.87 -30.03 20.44
C PHE A 514 -18.99 -29.29 19.71
N LYS A 515 -19.55 -28.27 20.36
CA LYS A 515 -20.54 -27.39 19.74
C LYS A 515 -19.85 -26.37 18.85
N MET A 516 -20.43 -26.13 17.68
CA MET A 516 -19.90 -25.22 16.68
C MET A 516 -20.90 -24.15 16.30
N SER A 517 -20.43 -22.92 16.12
CA SER A 517 -21.11 -21.81 15.45
C SER A 517 -20.57 -21.62 14.04
N LYS A 518 -21.38 -21.07 13.14
CA LYS A 518 -20.93 -20.69 11.79
C LYS A 518 -21.31 -19.26 11.44
N ILE A 519 -20.39 -18.53 10.78
CA ILE A 519 -20.61 -17.16 10.32
C ILE A 519 -20.07 -16.97 8.90
N HIS A 520 -20.92 -16.43 8.01
CA HIS A 520 -20.53 -16.11 6.64
C HIS A 520 -21.22 -14.83 6.12
N GLY A 521 -20.72 -14.29 5.00
CA GLY A 521 -21.15 -13.01 4.46
C GLY A 521 -22.63 -12.86 4.14
N GLN A 522 -23.30 -13.96 3.71
CA GLN A 522 -24.71 -13.95 3.30
C GLN A 522 -25.70 -14.03 4.46
N MET A 523 -25.25 -14.31 5.69
CA MET A 523 -26.13 -14.28 6.85
C MET A 523 -26.63 -12.86 7.12
N LYS A 524 -27.87 -12.73 7.58
CA LYS A 524 -28.39 -11.46 8.08
C LYS A 524 -27.62 -11.02 9.33
N ASP A 525 -27.50 -9.73 9.53
CA ASP A 525 -26.70 -9.20 10.64
C ASP A 525 -27.15 -9.73 12.01
N LYS A 526 -28.46 -9.86 12.23
CA LYS A 526 -29.01 -10.46 13.45
C LYS A 526 -28.60 -11.93 13.67
N GLU A 527 -28.49 -12.69 12.60
CA GLU A 527 -28.07 -14.10 12.67
C GLU A 527 -26.57 -14.20 12.99
N LYS A 528 -25.76 -13.33 12.35
CA LYS A 528 -24.32 -13.22 12.66
C LYS A 528 -24.09 -12.84 14.14
N GLU A 529 -24.90 -11.89 14.63
CA GLU A 529 -24.83 -11.45 16.01
C GLU A 529 -25.20 -12.58 16.99
N ALA A 530 -26.25 -13.35 16.70
CA ALA A 530 -26.66 -14.47 17.52
C ALA A 530 -25.59 -15.56 17.61
N GLU A 531 -25.01 -15.96 16.47
CA GLU A 531 -23.93 -16.98 16.40
C GLU A 531 -22.66 -16.50 17.11
N MET A 532 -22.30 -15.21 16.90
CA MET A 532 -21.15 -14.62 17.59
C MET A 532 -21.36 -14.57 19.10
N LYS A 533 -22.57 -14.26 19.56
CA LYS A 533 -22.91 -14.22 20.97
C LYS A 533 -22.75 -15.58 21.64
N LEU A 534 -23.22 -16.65 20.99
CA LEU A 534 -23.03 -18.03 21.47
C LEU A 534 -21.53 -18.35 21.66
N PHE A 535 -20.69 -17.88 20.76
CA PHE A 535 -19.25 -18.09 20.84
C PHE A 535 -18.60 -17.23 21.92
N VAL A 536 -18.97 -15.95 22.06
CA VAL A 536 -18.46 -15.05 23.12
C VAL A 536 -18.82 -15.56 24.51
N GLU A 537 -20.04 -16.08 24.68
CA GLU A 537 -20.53 -16.63 25.96
C GLU A 537 -19.96 -18.04 26.25
N GLY A 538 -19.13 -18.61 25.37
CA GLY A 538 -18.52 -19.93 25.53
C GLY A 538 -19.48 -21.10 25.33
N GLN A 539 -20.71 -20.88 24.84
CA GLN A 539 -21.69 -21.91 24.57
C GLN A 539 -21.27 -22.79 23.38
N THR A 540 -20.44 -22.27 22.47
CA THR A 540 -19.79 -23.00 21.38
C THR A 540 -18.29 -22.90 21.50
N GLN A 541 -17.57 -24.00 21.22
CA GLN A 541 -16.12 -24.10 21.37
C GLN A 541 -15.37 -23.78 20.06
N ILE A 542 -16.02 -24.02 18.93
CA ILE A 542 -15.45 -23.78 17.59
C ILE A 542 -16.33 -22.79 16.84
N LEU A 543 -15.72 -21.74 16.30
CA LEU A 543 -16.37 -20.82 15.36
C LEU A 543 -15.78 -21.03 13.96
N VAL A 544 -16.63 -21.50 13.05
CA VAL A 544 -16.29 -21.70 11.64
C VAL A 544 -16.76 -20.48 10.84
N ALA A 545 -15.88 -19.83 10.09
CA ALA A 545 -16.27 -18.64 9.37
C ALA A 545 -15.50 -18.43 8.06
N THR A 546 -16.02 -17.55 7.21
CA THR A 546 -15.27 -16.91 6.14
C THR A 546 -14.53 -15.67 6.67
N THR A 547 -13.91 -14.88 5.79
CA THR A 547 -13.16 -13.65 6.15
C THR A 547 -13.99 -12.58 6.91
N VAL A 548 -15.29 -12.78 7.08
CA VAL A 548 -16.20 -11.88 7.80
C VAL A 548 -15.83 -11.68 9.29
N ILE A 549 -14.96 -12.52 9.87
CA ILE A 549 -14.40 -12.33 11.24
C ILE A 549 -13.49 -11.09 11.34
N GLU A 550 -13.31 -10.33 10.28
CA GLU A 550 -12.61 -9.03 10.34
C GLU A 550 -13.27 -8.04 11.30
N VAL A 551 -14.52 -8.30 11.76
CA VAL A 551 -15.23 -7.49 12.76
C VAL A 551 -14.64 -7.72 14.14
N GLY A 552 -14.06 -6.72 14.71
CA GLY A 552 -13.21 -6.60 15.90
C GLY A 552 -13.71 -7.18 17.25
N VAL A 553 -14.58 -8.19 17.26
CA VAL A 553 -15.11 -8.79 18.49
C VAL A 553 -13.99 -9.40 19.32
N ASN A 554 -13.90 -9.02 20.58
CA ASN A 554 -12.92 -9.52 21.54
C ASN A 554 -13.44 -10.80 22.22
N VAL A 555 -12.75 -11.93 22.01
CA VAL A 555 -13.02 -13.19 22.71
C VAL A 555 -11.72 -13.63 23.41
N PRO A 556 -11.51 -13.24 24.67
CA PRO A 556 -10.27 -13.52 25.40
C PRO A 556 -9.91 -15.00 25.50
N ASN A 557 -10.91 -15.88 25.54
CA ASN A 557 -10.74 -17.33 25.63
C ASN A 557 -10.38 -18.01 24.30
N ALA A 558 -10.54 -17.31 23.17
CA ALA A 558 -10.15 -17.85 21.86
C ALA A 558 -8.64 -17.75 21.68
N SER A 559 -7.95 -18.89 21.81
CA SER A 559 -6.48 -18.97 21.77
C SER A 559 -5.93 -19.64 20.51
N VAL A 560 -6.78 -20.21 19.64
CA VAL A 560 -6.35 -20.87 18.41
C VAL A 560 -7.06 -20.29 17.20
N MET A 561 -6.28 -19.92 16.20
CA MET A 561 -6.75 -19.50 14.88
C MET A 561 -6.23 -20.49 13.85
N VAL A 562 -7.10 -21.16 13.14
CA VAL A 562 -6.77 -22.04 12.01
C VAL A 562 -7.23 -21.35 10.73
N ILE A 563 -6.32 -21.13 9.80
CA ILE A 563 -6.61 -20.53 8.51
C ILE A 563 -6.37 -21.58 7.42
N LEU A 564 -7.45 -22.04 6.83
CA LEU A 564 -7.43 -23.05 5.77
C LEU A 564 -7.13 -22.36 4.43
N ASP A 565 -6.43 -23.06 3.54
CA ASP A 565 -5.97 -22.48 2.26
C ASP A 565 -5.28 -21.12 2.42
N ALA A 566 -4.39 -20.98 3.40
CA ALA A 566 -3.73 -19.74 3.76
C ALA A 566 -2.99 -19.09 2.58
N GLN A 567 -2.62 -19.85 1.53
CA GLN A 567 -2.01 -19.33 0.30
C GLN A 567 -2.92 -18.37 -0.47
N ARG A 568 -4.22 -18.38 -0.23
CA ARG A 568 -5.20 -17.49 -0.90
C ARG A 568 -5.38 -16.12 -0.23
N PHE A 569 -4.82 -15.96 0.95
CA PHE A 569 -4.92 -14.71 1.71
C PHE A 569 -3.73 -13.79 1.46
N GLY A 570 -3.97 -12.48 1.48
CA GLY A 570 -2.92 -11.49 1.56
C GLY A 570 -2.28 -11.42 2.95
N LEU A 571 -1.05 -10.90 3.05
CA LEU A 571 -0.34 -10.77 4.33
C LEU A 571 -1.11 -9.96 5.36
N SER A 572 -1.67 -8.82 4.95
CA SER A 572 -2.49 -7.97 5.82
C SER A 572 -3.70 -8.71 6.38
N GLN A 573 -4.39 -9.53 5.57
CA GLN A 573 -5.52 -10.34 6.02
C GLN A 573 -5.09 -11.43 7.01
N LEU A 574 -4.00 -12.14 6.73
CA LEU A 574 -3.44 -13.15 7.63
C LEU A 574 -3.06 -12.52 8.99
N HIS A 575 -2.45 -11.34 8.97
CA HIS A 575 -2.10 -10.61 10.18
C HIS A 575 -3.34 -10.19 10.99
N GLN A 576 -4.37 -9.66 10.34
CA GLN A 576 -5.64 -9.29 10.99
C GLN A 576 -6.32 -10.50 11.64
N LEU A 577 -6.38 -11.64 10.94
CA LEU A 577 -6.94 -12.89 11.46
C LEU A 577 -6.10 -13.39 12.65
N ARG A 578 -4.78 -13.39 12.55
CA ARG A 578 -3.88 -13.73 13.66
C ARG A 578 -4.14 -12.86 14.89
N GLY A 579 -4.35 -11.56 14.71
CA GLY A 579 -4.65 -10.61 15.78
C GLY A 579 -6.00 -10.82 16.50
N ARG A 580 -6.84 -11.74 16.03
CA ARG A 580 -8.10 -12.13 16.73
C ARG A 580 -7.87 -13.06 17.91
N VAL A 581 -6.75 -13.72 17.97
CA VAL A 581 -6.32 -14.52 19.13
C VAL A 581 -5.18 -13.81 19.88
N GLY A 582 -4.74 -14.35 21.01
CA GLY A 582 -3.66 -13.77 21.80
C GLY A 582 -4.08 -12.58 22.65
N ARG A 583 -5.35 -12.45 22.98
CA ARG A 583 -5.87 -11.37 23.84
C ARG A 583 -5.99 -11.75 25.31
N GLY A 584 -5.85 -13.04 25.63
CA GLY A 584 -5.76 -13.57 26.99
C GLY A 584 -4.30 -13.69 27.46
N ALA A 585 -4.12 -14.10 28.72
CA ALA A 585 -2.80 -14.35 29.33
C ALA A 585 -2.13 -15.65 28.84
N GLU A 586 -2.88 -16.51 28.17
CA GLU A 586 -2.45 -17.82 27.74
C GLU A 586 -1.75 -17.81 26.39
N GLN A 587 -0.90 -18.83 26.17
CA GLN A 587 -0.24 -18.99 24.86
C GLN A 587 -1.27 -19.22 23.76
N SER A 588 -1.17 -18.45 22.69
CA SER A 588 -2.07 -18.54 21.54
C SER A 588 -1.32 -18.99 20.28
N PHE A 589 -2.06 -19.64 19.39
CA PHE A 589 -1.54 -20.27 18.18
C PHE A 589 -2.29 -19.78 16.95
N CYS A 590 -1.55 -19.51 15.87
CA CYS A 590 -2.09 -19.27 14.54
C CYS A 590 -1.56 -20.34 13.59
N ILE A 591 -2.42 -21.16 13.04
CA ILE A 591 -2.04 -22.31 12.20
C ILE A 591 -2.44 -21.97 10.76
N LEU A 592 -1.44 -21.85 9.89
CA LEU A 592 -1.61 -21.57 8.47
C LEU A 592 -1.57 -22.90 7.73
N VAL A 593 -2.70 -23.32 7.18
CA VAL A 593 -2.80 -24.58 6.42
C VAL A 593 -2.76 -24.27 4.93
N THR A 594 -1.85 -24.92 4.19
CA THR A 594 -1.67 -24.72 2.75
C THR A 594 -1.60 -26.05 2.01
N ASN A 595 -1.79 -26.01 0.70
CA ASN A 595 -1.46 -27.14 -0.16
C ASN A 595 0.08 -27.22 -0.39
N HIS A 596 0.55 -28.36 -0.95
CA HIS A 596 1.97 -28.59 -1.23
C HIS A 596 2.53 -27.75 -2.41
N LYS A 597 1.67 -27.29 -3.32
CA LYS A 597 2.10 -26.55 -4.52
C LYS A 597 2.06 -25.05 -4.24
N LEU A 598 3.11 -24.53 -3.62
CA LEU A 598 3.24 -23.10 -3.37
C LEU A 598 4.16 -22.44 -4.40
N THR A 599 3.76 -21.27 -4.92
CA THR A 599 4.65 -20.40 -5.66
C THR A 599 5.74 -19.84 -4.72
N THR A 600 6.86 -19.40 -5.29
CA THR A 600 7.96 -18.79 -4.50
C THR A 600 7.46 -17.59 -3.68
N GLU A 601 6.59 -16.77 -4.26
CA GLU A 601 6.00 -15.61 -3.60
C GLU A 601 5.09 -16.02 -2.44
N THR A 602 4.23 -16.99 -2.65
CA THR A 602 3.34 -17.50 -1.60
C THR A 602 4.11 -18.11 -0.44
N ARG A 603 5.16 -18.90 -0.74
CA ARG A 603 6.05 -19.44 0.29
C ARG A 603 6.66 -18.32 1.12
N ARG A 604 7.20 -17.28 0.47
CA ARG A 604 7.76 -16.12 1.15
C ARG A 604 6.75 -15.42 2.05
N ARG A 605 5.48 -15.29 1.62
CA ARG A 605 4.41 -14.73 2.47
C ARG A 605 4.16 -15.55 3.73
N ILE A 606 4.08 -16.86 3.60
CA ILE A 606 3.90 -17.77 4.75
C ILE A 606 5.11 -17.70 5.69
N ASP A 607 6.33 -17.71 5.16
CA ASP A 607 7.56 -17.60 5.95
C ASP A 607 7.61 -16.29 6.75
N ILE A 608 7.23 -15.16 6.14
CA ILE A 608 7.15 -13.87 6.85
C ILE A 608 6.18 -13.97 8.03
N MET A 609 4.99 -14.53 7.83
CA MET A 609 4.00 -14.69 8.89
C MET A 609 4.47 -15.58 10.05
N CYS A 610 5.30 -16.58 9.76
CA CYS A 610 5.85 -17.48 10.78
C CYS A 610 7.02 -16.86 11.56
N ASN A 611 7.81 -15.98 10.92
CA ASN A 611 9.04 -15.44 11.47
C ASN A 611 8.87 -14.16 12.28
N THR A 612 7.82 -13.35 12.01
CA THR A 612 7.59 -12.10 12.74
C THR A 612 6.17 -11.96 13.26
N ASN A 613 6.05 -11.37 14.45
CA ASN A 613 4.77 -10.94 15.01
C ASN A 613 4.54 -9.43 14.81
N ASP A 614 5.54 -8.68 14.36
CA ASP A 614 5.43 -7.25 14.13
C ASP A 614 4.57 -6.95 12.89
N GLY A 615 3.43 -6.32 13.13
CA GLY A 615 2.50 -5.98 12.07
C GLY A 615 3.04 -4.93 11.10
N PHE A 616 3.96 -4.06 11.51
CA PHE A 616 4.58 -3.07 10.63
C PHE A 616 5.57 -3.73 9.67
N GLU A 617 6.39 -4.69 10.15
CA GLU A 617 7.26 -5.49 9.28
C GLU A 617 6.45 -6.29 8.26
N ILE A 618 5.32 -6.88 8.69
CA ILE A 618 4.41 -7.61 7.79
C ILE A 618 3.80 -6.68 6.74
N ALA A 619 3.37 -5.49 7.15
CA ALA A 619 2.78 -4.51 6.24
C ALA A 619 3.80 -3.98 5.22
N GLU A 620 5.04 -3.72 5.64
CA GLU A 620 6.13 -3.35 4.74
C GLU A 620 6.47 -4.47 3.74
N ALA A 621 6.47 -5.72 4.22
CA ALA A 621 6.70 -6.88 3.36
C ALA A 621 5.54 -7.07 2.36
N ASP A 622 4.28 -6.90 2.79
CA ASP A 622 3.10 -6.95 1.92
C ASP A 622 3.19 -5.90 0.81
N LEU A 623 3.55 -4.66 1.17
CA LEU A 623 3.74 -3.57 0.22
C LEU A 623 4.84 -3.87 -0.81
N LYS A 624 5.97 -4.45 -0.38
CA LYS A 624 7.08 -4.83 -1.27
C LYS A 624 6.75 -6.00 -2.20
N LEU A 625 5.92 -6.95 -1.75
CA LEU A 625 5.55 -8.13 -2.52
C LEU A 625 4.47 -7.83 -3.57
N ARG A 626 3.53 -6.94 -3.29
CA ARG A 626 2.46 -6.58 -4.24
C ARG A 626 2.96 -5.82 -5.46
N GLY A 627 4.06 -5.10 -5.34
CA GLY A 627 4.58 -4.24 -6.42
C GLY A 627 3.71 -3.01 -6.69
N PRO A 628 4.12 -2.14 -7.65
CA PRO A 628 3.45 -0.87 -7.92
C PRO A 628 2.06 -0.98 -8.56
N GLY A 629 1.69 -2.15 -9.12
CA GLY A 629 0.43 -2.34 -9.86
C GLY A 629 -0.80 -2.72 -9.01
N ASP A 630 -0.60 -3.29 -7.82
CA ASP A 630 -1.68 -3.85 -6.98
C ASP A 630 -2.11 -2.94 -5.81
N LEU A 631 -1.79 -1.67 -5.87
CA LEU A 631 -2.35 -0.66 -4.95
C LEU A 631 -3.88 -0.44 -5.18
N GLU A 632 -4.52 -1.27 -6.01
CA GLU A 632 -5.98 -1.26 -6.20
C GLU A 632 -6.79 -1.46 -4.91
N GLY A 633 -6.22 -2.05 -3.87
CA GLY A 633 -6.81 -2.04 -2.52
C GLY A 633 -6.91 -0.63 -1.89
N THR A 634 -6.19 0.35 -2.41
CA THR A 634 -6.27 1.77 -2.04
C THR A 634 -7.37 2.53 -2.79
N GLN A 635 -8.06 1.92 -3.77
CA GLN A 635 -9.26 2.50 -4.39
C GLN A 635 -10.38 2.77 -3.38
N GLN A 636 -10.36 2.14 -2.20
CA GLN A 636 -11.26 2.49 -1.10
C GLN A 636 -10.98 3.90 -0.52
N SER A 637 -9.79 4.43 -0.72
CA SER A 637 -9.44 5.83 -0.38
C SER A 637 -9.60 6.80 -1.55
N GLY A 638 -9.96 6.31 -2.75
CA GLY A 638 -10.19 7.16 -3.94
C GLY A 638 -8.92 7.71 -4.59
N ILE A 639 -7.74 7.16 -4.29
CA ILE A 639 -6.45 7.70 -4.75
C ILE A 639 -5.74 6.69 -5.63
N ALA A 640 -5.70 6.94 -6.91
CA ALA A 640 -4.65 6.42 -7.76
C ALA A 640 -3.51 7.45 -7.79
N PHE A 641 -2.38 7.17 -7.13
CA PHE A 641 -1.15 7.92 -7.38
C PHE A 641 -0.60 7.45 -8.73
N ASP A 642 -0.81 8.24 -9.74
CA ASP A 642 -0.21 8.03 -11.06
C ASP A 642 1.25 8.52 -11.01
N LEU A 643 2.10 7.74 -10.30
CA LEU A 643 3.53 7.99 -10.18
C LEU A 643 4.23 7.41 -11.42
N LYS A 644 5.04 8.25 -12.08
CA LYS A 644 5.73 7.88 -13.32
C LYS A 644 7.02 7.08 -13.10
N ILE A 645 7.72 7.37 -11.98
CA ILE A 645 9.05 6.77 -11.71
C ILE A 645 9.22 6.34 -10.25
N ALA A 646 8.60 7.04 -9.31
CA ALA A 646 8.70 6.70 -7.90
C ALA A 646 7.78 5.53 -7.54
N ASP A 647 8.25 4.71 -6.59
CA ASP A 647 7.49 3.59 -6.02
C ASP A 647 7.45 3.76 -4.50
N ILE A 648 6.28 4.09 -3.96
CA ILE A 648 6.12 4.34 -2.52
C ILE A 648 6.56 3.13 -1.68
N ALA A 649 6.41 1.92 -2.22
CA ALA A 649 6.79 0.68 -1.55
C ALA A 649 8.31 0.50 -1.43
N ARG A 650 9.05 0.98 -2.43
CA ARG A 650 10.51 0.79 -2.52
C ARG A 650 11.29 2.04 -2.12
N ASP A 651 10.71 3.21 -2.36
CA ASP A 651 11.39 4.49 -2.19
C ASP A 651 11.06 5.17 -0.84
N GLY A 652 10.76 4.39 0.21
CA GLY A 652 10.30 4.90 1.52
C GLY A 652 11.21 5.94 2.16
N GLN A 653 12.53 5.81 2.01
CA GLN A 653 13.49 6.82 2.51
C GLN A 653 13.37 8.14 1.75
N LEU A 654 13.15 8.07 0.43
CA LEU A 654 12.93 9.27 -0.39
C LEU A 654 11.58 9.94 -0.07
N VAL A 655 10.54 9.16 0.21
CA VAL A 655 9.23 9.69 0.67
C VAL A 655 9.40 10.50 1.95
N GLN A 656 10.12 9.94 2.94
CA GLN A 656 10.38 10.62 4.20
C GLN A 656 11.19 11.90 3.99
N LEU A 657 12.27 11.82 3.22
CA LEU A 657 13.11 12.97 2.89
C LEU A 657 12.30 14.07 2.18
N ALA A 658 11.51 13.71 1.19
CA ALA A 658 10.65 14.62 0.43
C ALA A 658 9.62 15.31 1.34
N ARG A 659 9.02 14.58 2.30
CA ARG A 659 8.09 15.13 3.27
C ARG A 659 8.77 16.11 4.22
N ASP A 660 9.94 15.77 4.74
CA ASP A 660 10.69 16.63 5.67
C ASP A 660 11.07 17.96 5.02
N GLU A 661 11.49 17.91 3.74
CA GLU A 661 11.80 19.10 2.97
C GLU A 661 10.55 19.95 2.65
N ALA A 662 9.47 19.31 2.23
CA ALA A 662 8.20 19.97 1.97
C ALA A 662 7.64 20.63 3.25
N LYS A 663 7.76 19.96 4.41
CA LYS A 663 7.33 20.48 5.70
C LYS A 663 8.11 21.76 6.09
N LYS A 664 9.43 21.76 5.92
CA LYS A 664 10.26 22.96 6.18
C LYS A 664 9.80 24.17 5.36
N ILE A 665 9.41 23.94 4.10
CA ILE A 665 8.93 25.02 3.23
C ILE A 665 7.56 25.51 3.69
N ILE A 666 6.62 24.63 3.98
CA ILE A 666 5.29 25.01 4.46
C ILE A 666 5.38 25.72 5.82
N ASP A 667 6.25 25.28 6.73
CA ASP A 667 6.45 25.93 8.03
C ASP A 667 7.04 27.35 7.86
N ASN A 668 7.94 27.55 6.88
CA ASN A 668 8.55 28.84 6.58
C ASN A 668 7.65 29.77 5.75
N ASP A 669 6.80 29.22 4.88
CA ASP A 669 5.87 29.99 4.01
C ASP A 669 4.47 29.36 4.02
N PRO A 670 3.76 29.44 5.15
CA PRO A 670 2.42 28.87 5.26
C PRO A 670 1.37 29.53 4.34
N THR A 671 1.68 30.73 3.83
CA THR A 671 0.79 31.50 2.93
C THR A 671 1.10 31.32 1.46
N CYS A 672 2.16 30.58 1.14
CA CYS A 672 2.64 30.39 -0.23
C CYS A 672 2.90 31.72 -0.98
N SER A 673 3.47 32.71 -0.29
CA SER A 673 3.62 34.09 -0.78
C SER A 673 5.06 34.57 -0.87
N LYS A 674 6.03 33.86 -0.29
CA LYS A 674 7.44 34.25 -0.32
C LYS A 674 8.03 34.07 -1.71
N SER A 675 8.69 35.11 -2.20
CA SER A 675 9.29 35.13 -3.54
C SER A 675 10.38 34.07 -3.74
N GLU A 676 11.11 33.70 -2.69
CA GLU A 676 12.13 32.63 -2.74
C GLU A 676 11.58 31.25 -3.12
N TYR A 677 10.27 31.02 -2.90
CA TYR A 677 9.58 29.76 -3.22
C TYR A 677 8.68 29.85 -4.46
N ASN A 678 8.71 30.97 -5.21
CA ASN A 678 7.86 31.16 -6.40
C ASN A 678 8.00 30.02 -7.43
N LEU A 679 9.21 29.51 -7.61
CA LEU A 679 9.46 28.38 -8.51
C LEU A 679 8.60 27.16 -8.12
N LEU A 680 8.56 26.84 -6.83
CA LEU A 680 7.80 25.72 -6.29
C LEU A 680 6.29 25.93 -6.45
N TRP A 681 5.81 27.13 -6.08
CA TRP A 681 4.37 27.43 -6.14
C TRP A 681 3.85 27.47 -7.57
N ASN A 682 4.63 27.99 -8.51
CA ASN A 682 4.28 27.98 -9.94
C ASN A 682 4.21 26.55 -10.48
N ARG A 683 5.23 25.74 -10.20
CA ARG A 683 5.25 24.34 -10.64
C ARG A 683 4.10 23.54 -10.02
N LEU A 684 3.82 23.72 -8.75
CA LEU A 684 2.67 23.07 -8.09
C LEU A 684 1.33 23.47 -8.73
N LYS A 685 1.19 24.73 -9.14
CA LYS A 685 0.00 25.23 -9.85
C LYS A 685 -0.14 24.60 -11.24
N GLU A 686 0.94 24.45 -11.99
CA GLU A 686 0.98 23.76 -13.27
C GLU A 686 0.51 22.30 -13.14
N LEU A 687 1.08 21.55 -12.18
CA LEU A 687 0.72 20.16 -11.91
C LEU A 687 -0.76 19.99 -11.55
N ARG A 688 -1.32 20.93 -10.80
CA ARG A 688 -2.76 20.93 -10.46
C ARG A 688 -3.67 21.19 -11.68
N ASN A 689 -3.28 22.12 -12.56
CA ASN A 689 -4.05 22.44 -13.77
C ASN A 689 -4.04 21.27 -14.77
N ALA A 690 -3.05 20.40 -14.71
CA ALA A 690 -2.96 19.16 -15.48
C ALA A 690 -3.81 18.00 -14.91
N ASN A 691 -4.83 18.28 -14.08
CA ASN A 691 -5.70 17.31 -13.39
C ASN A 691 -4.99 16.34 -12.43
N ILE A 692 -3.75 16.60 -12.07
CA ILE A 692 -3.03 15.84 -11.04
C ILE A 692 -3.46 16.40 -9.66
N ASN A 693 -4.70 16.14 -9.25
CA ASN A 693 -5.25 16.72 -8.02
C ASN A 693 -5.04 15.79 -6.82
N TRP A 694 -3.79 15.71 -6.36
CA TRP A 694 -3.41 14.93 -5.17
C TRP A 694 -3.92 15.51 -3.84
N GLY A 695 -4.54 16.69 -3.85
CA GLY A 695 -5.05 17.35 -2.65
C GLY A 695 -6.54 17.17 -2.36
N ALA A 696 -7.31 16.58 -3.29
CA ALA A 696 -8.74 16.29 -3.08
C ALA A 696 -9.01 14.97 -2.34
N ILE A 697 -8.00 14.42 -1.72
CA ILE A 697 -7.87 13.03 -1.29
C ILE A 697 -8.11 12.86 0.21
N SER A 698 -8.20 13.96 0.94
CA SER A 698 -8.42 13.96 2.41
C SER A 698 -9.82 14.38 2.82
#